data_efe90e70f9dea423fef52ea1351a3bc0
#
_entry.id   efe90e70f9dea423fef52ea1351a3bc0
#
_cell.length_a   1.000
_cell.length_b   1.000
_cell.length_c   1.000
_cell.angle_alpha   90.00
_cell.angle_beta   90.00
_cell.angle_gamma   90.00
#
_symmetry.space_group_name_H-M   'P 1'
#
loop_
_entity.id
_entity.type
_entity.pdbx_description
1 polymer ?
#
loop_
_entity_poly.entity_id
_entity_poly.type
_entity_poly.pdbx_seq_one_letter_code
_entity_poly.pdbx_strand_id
1 'polypeptide(L)'
;MRYVSVFLKSLWLNIGGILSVIAIYYLLIVVDQGIDVVIQAGENLFPAFCTIAGCILWAVILWYSGRMLSYIKQQKKYDKNPIDMTALDDKQRALIVYTTRLQKHTPRLIAFNCFVCLQAAIISLPTASPTLDGWWLVLFIAIHNCFYFFLNAAVKRDAPIWKRIVAIGFSVIYTIVIITFIIQYAEGNVSNGTNRHIFWLTTYMLLFFILECIAVYFFIKRRESIDRARMKNDSYPQNSMTKIMNFLKIREDFIGAEQWGFKLFTGFAMIAIGMYLCGIVSIVIACFMGSLAFALLAMGIIIGLSNIITMINIRTRINFFLFIYIWAFIIGAIHDPYNVRTIAADPDFTYMKDRPSTDKYLNDWFLKRMRIMEKDSTYIKNPEKKFDIYIVLSDGGASRAGQWSSSVLCDLQDRSVTRDSINSFKEHILCLAGASGGTIGNTAFYALLKADEEKGIKEYRKYSDSFFRKDFLTFTLARLLGPDVFQYIIPLNLDNRADALERSFSESPAKNDVLPKYDTVIPHYYGRPLSKVYDFSGSLPLLFINTTQVDNSYPGVISPIIPKKEKLKWYRTDVLSLVDSLKKKDHKADIRYSTAAVLSSRFPFVSPAGKIHDRYFVDGGYYDNSGAGTTLEFLQQLKAYMAMKKGNPSYDRFTFHILHLTNSDTKKKPSGRIHPLTNDLATPLLTVLKTSDTGTGFGNEVLREYFRENFNSDTITSYINYSLYKTTFKKGEKEDMSFPMSWVISEYHLKRMKDTLAREHRINKDKFEFLK
;
A
#
# COMPACT_ATOMS: atom_id res chain seq x y z
N MET A 1 41.58 -15.43 8.27
CA MET A 1 40.66 -14.92 9.32
C MET A 1 40.65 -13.39 9.50
N ARG A 2 41.82 -12.68 9.66
CA ARG A 2 41.83 -11.22 9.90
C ARG A 2 41.16 -10.37 8.80
N TYR A 3 41.35 -10.68 7.51
CA TYR A 3 40.69 -9.98 6.40
C TYR A 3 39.17 -10.15 6.39
N VAL A 4 38.68 -11.36 6.64
CA VAL A 4 37.24 -11.65 6.76
C VAL A 4 36.62 -10.89 7.92
N SER A 5 37.30 -10.87 9.08
CA SER A 5 36.84 -10.10 10.23
C SER A 5 36.72 -8.59 9.96
N VAL A 6 37.69 -8.04 9.21
CA VAL A 6 37.63 -6.62 8.81
C VAL A 6 36.50 -6.37 7.81
N PHE A 7 36.28 -7.26 6.88
CA PHE A 7 35.16 -7.19 5.92
C PHE A 7 33.82 -7.18 6.66
N LEU A 8 33.59 -8.17 7.53
CA LEU A 8 32.35 -8.26 8.33
C LEU A 8 32.14 -7.03 9.21
N LYS A 9 33.20 -6.49 9.83
CA LYS A 9 33.12 -5.23 10.60
C LYS A 9 32.76 -4.02 9.75
N SER A 10 33.22 -3.96 8.49
CA SER A 10 32.83 -2.89 7.56
C SER A 10 31.37 -2.98 7.15
N LEU A 11 30.87 -4.19 6.88
CA LEU A 11 29.45 -4.42 6.61
C LEU A 11 28.59 -4.07 7.82
N TRP A 12 28.96 -4.54 9.01
CA TRP A 12 28.24 -4.25 10.26
C TRP A 12 28.14 -2.76 10.56
N LEU A 13 29.20 -2.02 10.28
CA LEU A 13 29.23 -0.56 10.49
C LEU A 13 28.23 0.16 9.57
N ASN A 14 27.97 -0.37 8.39
CA ASN A 14 27.04 0.19 7.41
C ASN A 14 25.74 -0.61 7.29
N ILE A 15 25.41 -1.44 8.29
CA ILE A 15 24.29 -2.37 8.25
C ILE A 15 22.95 -1.67 7.98
N GLY A 16 22.71 -0.49 8.56
CA GLY A 16 21.50 0.28 8.32
C GLY A 16 21.32 0.65 6.84
N GLY A 17 22.38 1.14 6.19
CA GLY A 17 22.35 1.46 4.76
C GLY A 17 22.12 0.21 3.89
N ILE A 18 22.78 -0.92 4.22
CA ILE A 18 22.61 -2.19 3.52
C ILE A 18 21.18 -2.70 3.64
N LEU A 19 20.64 -2.73 4.88
CA LEU A 19 19.26 -3.16 5.13
C LEU A 19 18.23 -2.25 4.45
N SER A 20 18.49 -0.93 4.39
CA SER A 20 17.64 0.01 3.66
C SER A 20 17.54 -0.35 2.18
N VAL A 21 18.66 -0.62 1.53
CA VAL A 21 18.70 -1.01 0.11
C VAL A 21 18.00 -2.36 -0.09
N ILE A 22 18.30 -3.35 0.74
CA ILE A 22 17.66 -4.68 0.68
C ILE A 22 16.14 -4.56 0.90
N ALA A 23 15.70 -3.73 1.85
CA ALA A 23 14.28 -3.52 2.12
C ALA A 23 13.56 -2.91 0.89
N ILE A 24 14.16 -1.93 0.22
CA ILE A 24 13.57 -1.35 -0.98
C ILE A 24 13.58 -2.36 -2.15
N TYR A 25 14.66 -3.14 -2.34
CA TYR A 25 14.66 -4.25 -3.31
C TYR A 25 13.49 -5.21 -3.05
N TYR A 26 13.33 -5.62 -1.80
CA TYR A 26 12.26 -6.54 -1.40
C TYR A 26 10.87 -5.94 -1.66
N LEU A 27 10.65 -4.69 -1.24
CA LEU A 27 9.37 -4.01 -1.40
C LEU A 27 8.98 -3.77 -2.86
N LEU A 28 9.96 -3.46 -3.74
CA LEU A 28 9.65 -3.11 -5.13
C LEU A 28 9.62 -4.32 -6.07
N ILE A 29 10.31 -5.42 -5.73
CA ILE A 29 10.50 -6.55 -6.65
C ILE A 29 9.74 -7.80 -6.17
N VAL A 30 9.72 -8.06 -4.86
CA VAL A 30 9.15 -9.30 -4.30
C VAL A 30 7.70 -9.10 -3.84
N VAL A 31 7.40 -7.90 -3.34
CA VAL A 31 6.07 -7.58 -2.81
C VAL A 31 5.18 -7.06 -3.93
N ASP A 32 4.07 -7.72 -4.20
CA ASP A 32 3.14 -7.37 -5.31
C ASP A 32 2.69 -5.90 -5.27
N GLN A 33 2.58 -5.30 -4.08
CA GLN A 33 2.21 -3.90 -3.91
C GLN A 33 3.22 -2.93 -4.56
N GLY A 34 4.49 -3.33 -4.68
CA GLY A 34 5.56 -2.54 -5.31
C GLY A 34 5.32 -2.28 -6.79
N ILE A 35 4.63 -3.18 -7.49
CA ILE A 35 4.38 -3.10 -8.93
C ILE A 35 3.65 -1.79 -9.28
N ASP A 36 2.50 -1.53 -8.64
CA ASP A 36 1.72 -0.32 -8.91
C ASP A 36 2.45 0.97 -8.48
N VAL A 37 3.24 0.88 -7.42
CA VAL A 37 4.06 2.01 -6.94
C VAL A 37 5.12 2.39 -7.97
N VAL A 38 5.79 1.42 -8.61
CA VAL A 38 6.78 1.67 -9.66
C VAL A 38 6.13 2.18 -10.94
N ILE A 39 5.01 1.58 -11.38
CA ILE A 39 4.29 2.01 -12.58
C ILE A 39 3.77 3.44 -12.41
N GLN A 40 3.14 3.74 -11.27
CA GLN A 40 2.57 5.06 -10.97
C GLN A 40 3.64 6.16 -10.96
N ALA A 41 4.84 5.86 -10.45
CA ALA A 41 5.96 6.82 -10.47
C ALA A 41 6.32 7.28 -11.90
N GLY A 42 6.00 6.46 -12.91
CA GLY A 42 6.21 6.77 -14.33
C GLY A 42 5.01 7.40 -15.04
N GLU A 43 3.82 7.44 -14.44
CA GLU A 43 2.60 7.92 -15.11
C GLU A 43 2.55 9.43 -15.30
N ASN A 44 3.16 10.20 -14.40
CA ASN A 44 3.14 11.66 -14.41
C ASN A 44 4.54 12.24 -14.24
N LEU A 45 4.82 13.37 -14.89
CA LEU A 45 6.14 14.03 -14.87
C LEU A 45 6.56 14.45 -13.46
N PHE A 46 5.65 14.95 -12.63
CA PHE A 46 6.00 15.48 -11.32
C PHE A 46 6.35 14.37 -10.31
N PRO A 47 5.56 13.31 -10.10
CA PRO A 47 5.97 12.14 -9.31
C PRO A 47 7.27 11.50 -9.80
N ALA A 48 7.49 11.49 -11.11
CA ALA A 48 8.72 11.00 -11.69
C ALA A 48 9.94 11.85 -11.31
N PHE A 49 9.82 13.16 -11.44
CA PHE A 49 10.85 14.10 -10.99
C PHE A 49 11.12 13.93 -9.48
N CYS A 50 10.08 13.83 -8.67
CA CYS A 50 10.20 13.59 -7.22
C CYS A 50 10.88 12.24 -6.93
N THR A 51 10.60 11.20 -7.72
CA THR A 51 11.24 9.87 -7.58
C THR A 51 12.74 9.94 -7.88
N ILE A 52 13.13 10.65 -8.95
CA ILE A 52 14.54 10.86 -9.29
C ILE A 52 15.25 11.65 -8.18
N ALA A 53 14.64 12.76 -7.74
CA ALA A 53 15.17 13.57 -6.64
C ALA A 53 15.28 12.76 -5.35
N GLY A 54 14.23 12.00 -4.99
CA GLY A 54 14.22 11.11 -3.83
C GLY A 54 15.34 10.05 -3.89
N CYS A 55 15.55 9.45 -5.04
CA CYS A 55 16.63 8.48 -5.25
C CYS A 55 18.04 9.13 -5.07
N ILE A 56 18.25 10.30 -5.67
CA ILE A 56 19.51 11.05 -5.50
C ILE A 56 19.73 11.42 -4.04
N LEU A 57 18.72 11.95 -3.36
CA LEU A 57 18.80 12.33 -1.95
C LEU A 57 19.06 11.10 -1.06
N TRP A 58 18.37 9.99 -1.31
CA TRP A 58 18.60 8.72 -0.62
C TRP A 58 20.05 8.23 -0.81
N ALA A 59 20.54 8.17 -2.05
CA ALA A 59 21.90 7.74 -2.36
C ALA A 59 22.95 8.65 -1.70
N VAL A 60 22.76 9.98 -1.76
CA VAL A 60 23.69 10.96 -1.17
C VAL A 60 23.73 10.85 0.35
N ILE A 61 22.55 10.71 1.00
CA ILE A 61 22.46 10.59 2.46
C ILE A 61 23.15 9.29 2.92
N LEU A 62 22.85 8.16 2.28
CA LEU A 62 23.45 6.87 2.63
C LEU A 62 24.98 6.89 2.42
N TRP A 63 25.42 7.41 1.29
CA TRP A 63 26.86 7.51 1.01
C TRP A 63 27.60 8.37 2.02
N TYR A 64 27.11 9.60 2.25
CA TYR A 64 27.87 10.55 3.04
C TYR A 64 27.82 10.23 4.54
N SER A 65 26.65 9.86 5.07
CA SER A 65 26.54 9.46 6.48
C SER A 65 27.32 8.17 6.78
N GLY A 66 27.28 7.18 5.91
CA GLY A 66 28.06 5.95 6.05
C GLY A 66 29.58 6.19 5.97
N ARG A 67 29.99 7.14 5.11
CA ARG A 67 31.38 7.56 5.01
C ARG A 67 31.85 8.27 6.28
N MET A 68 31.06 9.20 6.82
CA MET A 68 31.36 9.90 8.08
C MET A 68 31.45 8.93 9.24
N LEU A 69 30.55 7.98 9.33
CA LEU A 69 30.56 6.91 10.32
C LEU A 69 31.86 6.09 10.27
N SER A 70 32.26 5.70 9.06
CA SER A 70 33.51 4.96 8.82
C SER A 70 34.74 5.79 9.24
N TYR A 71 34.76 7.08 8.94
CA TYR A 71 35.84 8.00 9.31
C TYR A 71 35.96 8.16 10.83
N ILE A 72 34.86 8.44 11.55
CA ILE A 72 34.87 8.61 13.01
C ILE A 72 35.34 7.33 13.72
N LYS A 73 34.93 6.16 13.21
CA LYS A 73 35.39 4.87 13.75
C LYS A 73 36.90 4.69 13.60
N GLN A 74 37.43 5.07 12.45
CA GLN A 74 38.88 5.00 12.19
C GLN A 74 39.66 5.98 13.03
N GLN A 75 39.21 7.24 13.13
CA GLN A 75 39.83 8.27 13.95
C GLN A 75 39.95 7.84 15.43
N LYS A 76 38.87 7.32 16.02
CA LYS A 76 38.87 6.82 17.39
C LYS A 76 39.90 5.72 17.63
N LYS A 77 40.16 4.88 16.62
CA LYS A 77 41.21 3.85 16.70
C LYS A 77 42.62 4.47 16.73
N TYR A 78 42.86 5.46 15.88
CA TYR A 78 44.17 6.15 15.83
C TYR A 78 44.44 7.02 17.02
N ASP A 79 43.41 7.68 17.59
CA ASP A 79 43.54 8.48 18.78
C ASP A 79 43.96 7.65 20.04
N LYS A 80 43.60 6.35 20.04
CA LYS A 80 43.99 5.40 21.09
C LYS A 80 45.42 4.86 20.92
N ASN A 81 45.77 4.53 19.68
CA ASN A 81 47.08 3.94 19.33
C ASN A 81 47.58 4.61 18.06
N PRO A 82 48.37 5.69 18.16
CA PRO A 82 49.02 6.26 16.99
C PRO A 82 49.84 5.18 16.26
N ILE A 83 49.53 4.99 14.98
CA ILE A 83 50.21 3.95 14.20
C ILE A 83 51.43 4.59 13.52
N ASP A 84 52.59 4.21 13.95
CA ASP A 84 53.81 4.48 13.25
C ASP A 84 53.86 3.52 12.02
N MET A 85 53.63 4.07 10.82
CA MET A 85 53.64 3.31 9.57
C MET A 85 54.99 2.72 9.20
N THR A 86 56.07 3.27 9.77
CA THR A 86 57.44 2.79 9.50
C THR A 86 57.76 1.54 10.33
N ALA A 87 57.18 1.40 11.50
CA ALA A 87 57.37 0.27 12.44
C ALA A 87 56.52 -0.96 12.11
N LEU A 88 55.65 -0.93 11.05
CA LEU A 88 54.74 -2.01 10.71
C LEU A 88 55.36 -3.00 9.75
N ASP A 89 55.04 -4.31 9.93
CA ASP A 89 55.37 -5.34 8.98
C ASP A 89 54.48 -5.22 7.70
N ASP A 90 54.89 -5.86 6.60
CA ASP A 90 54.19 -5.77 5.31
C ASP A 90 52.75 -6.33 5.39
N LYS A 91 52.50 -7.33 6.24
CA LYS A 91 51.15 -7.91 6.45
C LYS A 91 50.25 -6.92 7.16
N GLN A 92 50.77 -6.18 8.14
CA GLN A 92 50.03 -5.16 8.87
C GLN A 92 49.73 -3.97 7.95
N ARG A 93 50.70 -3.50 7.15
CA ARG A 93 50.45 -2.47 6.14
C ARG A 93 49.41 -2.88 5.13
N ALA A 94 49.47 -4.11 4.59
CA ALA A 94 48.47 -4.64 3.68
C ALA A 94 47.06 -4.69 4.30
N LEU A 95 46.95 -5.06 5.58
CA LEU A 95 45.66 -5.08 6.29
C LEU A 95 45.08 -3.66 6.50
N ILE A 96 45.94 -2.66 6.77
CA ILE A 96 45.52 -1.26 6.88
C ILE A 96 45.02 -0.74 5.53
N VAL A 97 45.75 -1.00 4.45
CA VAL A 97 45.36 -0.62 3.08
C VAL A 97 44.03 -1.27 2.72
N TYR A 98 43.83 -2.55 3.05
CA TYR A 98 42.59 -3.27 2.80
C TYR A 98 41.41 -2.65 3.60
N THR A 99 41.61 -2.37 4.88
CA THR A 99 40.66 -1.70 5.74
C THR A 99 40.20 -0.36 5.18
N THR A 100 41.15 0.47 4.78
CA THR A 100 40.90 1.79 4.19
C THR A 100 40.15 1.68 2.86
N ARG A 101 40.48 0.68 2.02
CA ARG A 101 39.73 0.41 0.78
C ARG A 101 38.26 0.02 1.06
N LEU A 102 38.03 -0.89 1.99
CA LEU A 102 36.67 -1.29 2.35
C LEU A 102 35.84 -0.12 2.88
N GLN A 103 36.38 0.66 3.80
CA GLN A 103 35.71 1.84 4.36
C GLN A 103 35.37 2.89 3.30
N LYS A 104 36.15 2.96 2.22
CA LYS A 104 35.92 3.85 1.08
C LYS A 104 34.84 3.32 0.15
N HIS A 105 34.89 2.01 -0.19
CA HIS A 105 34.04 1.42 -1.22
C HIS A 105 32.65 1.00 -0.69
N THR A 106 32.53 0.56 0.58
CA THR A 106 31.25 0.10 1.12
C THR A 106 30.15 1.18 1.04
N PRO A 107 30.33 2.43 1.54
CA PRO A 107 29.30 3.46 1.41
C PRO A 107 29.00 3.85 -0.04
N ARG A 108 29.99 3.78 -0.93
CA ARG A 108 29.83 4.08 -2.36
C ARG A 108 28.99 3.02 -3.07
N LEU A 109 29.25 1.74 -2.76
CA LEU A 109 28.46 0.62 -3.30
C LEU A 109 27.02 0.66 -2.81
N ILE A 110 26.78 1.03 -1.55
CA ILE A 110 25.41 1.21 -1.03
C ILE A 110 24.68 2.29 -1.85
N ALA A 111 25.31 3.45 -2.05
CA ALA A 111 24.72 4.53 -2.84
C ALA A 111 24.52 4.16 -4.32
N PHE A 112 25.46 3.42 -4.90
CA PHE A 112 25.35 2.91 -6.27
C PHE A 112 24.15 1.98 -6.41
N ASN A 113 23.92 1.08 -5.45
CA ASN A 113 22.79 0.17 -5.44
C ASN A 113 21.44 0.86 -5.24
N CYS A 114 21.37 2.11 -4.80
CA CYS A 114 20.14 2.88 -4.82
C CYS A 114 19.60 3.07 -6.25
N PHE A 115 20.47 3.33 -7.22
CA PHE A 115 20.10 3.45 -8.64
C PHE A 115 19.83 2.10 -9.29
N VAL A 116 20.68 1.10 -9.02
CA VAL A 116 20.50 -0.27 -9.52
C VAL A 116 19.19 -0.87 -9.05
N CYS A 117 18.76 -0.56 -7.82
CA CYS A 117 17.50 -1.03 -7.26
C CYS A 117 16.30 -0.60 -8.10
N LEU A 118 16.25 0.68 -8.51
CA LEU A 118 15.13 1.18 -9.32
C LEU A 118 15.16 0.62 -10.74
N GLN A 119 16.34 0.46 -11.34
CA GLN A 119 16.47 -0.22 -12.64
C GLN A 119 15.99 -1.67 -12.54
N ALA A 120 16.42 -2.41 -11.51
CA ALA A 120 16.00 -3.78 -11.28
C ALA A 120 14.47 -3.89 -11.08
N ALA A 121 13.87 -2.94 -10.34
CA ALA A 121 12.43 -2.89 -10.15
C ALA A 121 11.66 -2.66 -11.46
N ILE A 122 12.15 -1.78 -12.34
CA ILE A 122 11.52 -1.53 -13.65
C ILE A 122 11.62 -2.77 -14.54
N ILE A 123 12.78 -3.42 -14.58
CA ILE A 123 13.01 -4.61 -15.43
C ILE A 123 12.20 -5.81 -14.97
N SER A 124 11.90 -5.91 -13.67
CA SER A 124 11.12 -7.00 -13.10
C SER A 124 9.59 -6.82 -13.24
N LEU A 125 9.12 -5.68 -13.77
CA LEU A 125 7.70 -5.45 -13.95
C LEU A 125 7.09 -6.49 -14.91
N PRO A 126 5.92 -7.06 -14.59
CA PRO A 126 5.23 -8.01 -15.48
C PRO A 126 4.83 -7.39 -16.83
N THR A 127 4.80 -6.06 -16.90
CA THR A 127 4.52 -5.31 -18.13
C THR A 127 5.72 -5.19 -19.05
N ALA A 128 6.92 -5.54 -18.56
CA ALA A 128 8.15 -5.41 -19.29
C ALA A 128 8.34 -6.57 -20.28
N SER A 129 8.96 -6.28 -21.42
CA SER A 129 9.39 -7.30 -22.37
C SER A 129 10.76 -6.89 -22.93
N PRO A 130 11.82 -7.69 -22.76
CA PRO A 130 11.88 -8.92 -21.94
C PRO A 130 11.85 -8.63 -20.43
N THR A 131 11.20 -9.48 -19.65
CA THR A 131 11.26 -9.45 -18.18
C THR A 131 12.48 -10.22 -17.69
N LEU A 132 13.14 -9.70 -16.66
CA LEU A 132 14.16 -10.44 -15.91
C LEU A 132 13.58 -10.82 -14.55
N ASP A 133 13.51 -12.12 -14.30
CA ASP A 133 13.02 -12.68 -13.03
C ASP A 133 14.05 -13.65 -12.43
N GLY A 134 13.83 -14.02 -11.18
CA GLY A 134 14.60 -15.02 -10.48
C GLY A 134 16.13 -14.82 -10.59
N TRP A 135 16.85 -15.84 -11.05
CA TRP A 135 18.31 -15.85 -11.15
C TRP A 135 18.88 -14.83 -12.14
N TRP A 136 18.14 -14.51 -13.21
CA TRP A 136 18.56 -13.50 -14.19
C TRP A 136 18.60 -12.11 -13.59
N LEU A 137 17.65 -11.79 -12.71
CA LEU A 137 17.64 -10.52 -11.98
C LEU A 137 18.80 -10.45 -10.99
N VAL A 138 19.08 -11.55 -10.27
CA VAL A 138 20.26 -11.63 -9.38
C VAL A 138 21.55 -11.44 -10.17
N LEU A 139 21.65 -12.07 -11.35
CA LEU A 139 22.82 -11.93 -12.23
C LEU A 139 22.96 -10.49 -12.74
N PHE A 140 21.86 -9.83 -13.13
CA PHE A 140 21.86 -8.41 -13.52
C PHE A 140 22.42 -7.53 -12.40
N ILE A 141 21.93 -7.68 -11.16
CA ILE A 141 22.41 -6.93 -10.01
C ILE A 141 23.89 -7.21 -9.74
N ALA A 142 24.33 -8.46 -9.84
CA ALA A 142 25.72 -8.86 -9.62
C ALA A 142 26.68 -8.24 -10.67
N ILE A 143 26.32 -8.34 -11.96
CA ILE A 143 27.12 -7.76 -13.06
C ILE A 143 27.17 -6.23 -12.93
N HIS A 144 26.05 -5.58 -12.57
CA HIS A 144 26.01 -4.14 -12.32
C HIS A 144 26.97 -3.72 -11.20
N ASN A 145 27.02 -4.49 -10.11
CA ASN A 145 28.01 -4.24 -9.04
C ASN A 145 29.46 -4.48 -9.50
N CYS A 146 29.72 -5.45 -10.39
CA CYS A 146 31.01 -5.62 -11.01
C CYS A 146 31.39 -4.40 -11.89
N PHE A 147 30.43 -3.88 -12.65
CA PHE A 147 30.60 -2.67 -13.46
C PHE A 147 31.09 -1.46 -12.64
N TYR A 148 30.58 -1.28 -11.41
CA TYR A 148 31.09 -0.25 -10.50
C TYR A 148 32.61 -0.33 -10.31
N PHE A 149 33.18 -1.52 -10.11
CA PHE A 149 34.61 -1.67 -9.90
C PHE A 149 35.42 -1.41 -11.17
N PHE A 150 34.91 -1.85 -12.31
CA PHE A 150 35.53 -1.56 -13.59
C PHE A 150 35.48 -0.09 -13.94
N LEU A 151 34.31 0.57 -13.77
CA LEU A 151 34.18 1.99 -14.01
C LEU A 151 35.08 2.81 -13.07
N ASN A 152 35.19 2.42 -11.79
CA ASN A 152 36.10 3.05 -10.83
C ASN A 152 37.56 2.88 -11.24
N ALA A 153 37.97 1.73 -11.81
CA ALA A 153 39.31 1.51 -12.30
C ALA A 153 39.60 2.27 -13.60
N ALA A 154 38.64 2.38 -14.49
CA ALA A 154 38.75 3.11 -15.76
C ALA A 154 38.98 4.62 -15.54
N VAL A 155 38.27 5.22 -14.61
CA VAL A 155 38.34 6.68 -14.33
C VAL A 155 39.56 7.05 -13.48
N LYS A 156 40.09 6.14 -12.66
CA LYS A 156 41.19 6.42 -11.76
C LYS A 156 42.55 6.57 -12.52
N ARG A 157 43.23 7.71 -12.38
CA ARG A 157 44.47 8.02 -13.10
C ARG A 157 45.69 7.20 -12.64
N ASP A 158 45.76 6.83 -11.35
CA ASP A 158 46.94 6.14 -10.77
C ASP A 158 46.93 4.61 -11.01
N ALA A 159 45.98 4.07 -11.78
CA ALA A 159 45.97 2.65 -12.09
C ALA A 159 46.95 2.34 -13.25
N PRO A 160 47.63 1.17 -13.25
CA PRO A 160 48.45 0.72 -14.35
C PRO A 160 47.69 0.78 -15.70
N ILE A 161 48.36 1.22 -16.76
CA ILE A 161 47.74 1.48 -18.07
C ILE A 161 46.95 0.28 -18.58
N TRP A 162 47.50 -0.94 -18.49
CA TRP A 162 46.82 -2.14 -18.94
C TRP A 162 45.50 -2.42 -18.16
N LYS A 163 45.50 -2.19 -16.84
CA LYS A 163 44.28 -2.32 -16.04
C LYS A 163 43.21 -1.31 -16.43
N ARG A 164 43.64 -0.10 -16.78
CA ARG A 164 42.69 0.93 -17.26
C ARG A 164 42.11 0.56 -18.62
N ILE A 165 42.92 0.06 -19.55
CA ILE A 165 42.47 -0.36 -20.89
C ILE A 165 41.41 -1.47 -20.75
N VAL A 166 41.71 -2.52 -19.96
CA VAL A 166 40.73 -3.60 -19.69
C VAL A 166 39.44 -3.07 -19.02
N ALA A 167 39.59 -2.18 -18.05
CA ALA A 167 38.44 -1.59 -17.36
C ALA A 167 37.60 -0.70 -18.27
N ILE A 168 38.20 0.10 -19.14
CA ILE A 168 37.53 0.90 -20.16
C ILE A 168 36.79 -0.01 -21.13
N GLY A 169 37.49 -1.03 -21.68
CA GLY A 169 36.90 -2.00 -22.60
C GLY A 169 35.64 -2.67 -22.00
N PHE A 170 35.74 -3.20 -20.78
CA PHE A 170 34.59 -3.77 -20.09
C PHE A 170 33.46 -2.75 -19.90
N SER A 171 33.78 -1.53 -19.43
CA SER A 171 32.79 -0.51 -19.19
C SER A 171 32.04 -0.08 -20.45
N VAL A 172 32.76 0.04 -21.58
CA VAL A 172 32.17 0.36 -22.90
C VAL A 172 31.26 -0.78 -23.36
N ILE A 173 31.74 -2.03 -23.33
CA ILE A 173 30.95 -3.20 -23.72
C ILE A 173 29.68 -3.30 -22.87
N TYR A 174 29.83 -3.17 -21.56
CA TYR A 174 28.69 -3.23 -20.65
C TYR A 174 27.66 -2.11 -20.90
N THR A 175 28.14 -0.88 -21.15
CA THR A 175 27.27 0.25 -21.51
C THR A 175 26.49 -0.03 -22.80
N ILE A 176 27.16 -0.59 -23.83
CA ILE A 176 26.49 -0.99 -25.09
C ILE A 176 25.42 -2.04 -24.80
N VAL A 177 25.74 -3.09 -24.02
CA VAL A 177 24.77 -4.15 -23.65
C VAL A 177 23.56 -3.57 -22.94
N ILE A 178 23.76 -2.68 -21.97
CA ILE A 178 22.64 -2.06 -21.24
C ILE A 178 21.80 -1.17 -22.16
N ILE A 179 22.43 -0.35 -23.02
CA ILE A 179 21.68 0.49 -23.98
C ILE A 179 20.90 -0.38 -24.96
N THR A 180 21.50 -1.44 -25.49
CA THR A 180 20.80 -2.39 -26.39
C THR A 180 19.62 -3.05 -25.67
N PHE A 181 19.81 -3.46 -24.43
CA PHE A 181 18.72 -4.03 -23.60
C PHE A 181 17.59 -3.01 -23.39
N ILE A 182 17.92 -1.74 -23.09
CA ILE A 182 16.94 -0.67 -22.92
C ILE A 182 16.15 -0.41 -24.22
N ILE A 183 16.82 -0.45 -25.38
CA ILE A 183 16.18 -0.30 -26.70
C ILE A 183 15.23 -1.47 -26.97
N GLN A 184 15.67 -2.71 -26.74
CA GLN A 184 14.82 -3.90 -26.91
C GLN A 184 13.61 -3.88 -25.95
N TYR A 185 13.81 -3.41 -24.73
CA TYR A 185 12.74 -3.19 -23.77
C TYR A 185 11.72 -2.18 -24.29
N ALA A 186 12.16 -1.08 -24.90
CA ALA A 186 11.29 -0.08 -25.49
C ALA A 186 10.52 -0.63 -26.71
N GLU A 187 11.20 -1.29 -27.64
CA GLU A 187 10.62 -1.86 -28.87
C GLU A 187 9.58 -2.96 -28.55
N GLY A 188 9.90 -3.89 -27.66
CA GLY A 188 9.01 -4.96 -27.24
C GLY A 188 7.70 -4.44 -26.64
N ASN A 189 7.75 -3.31 -25.97
CA ASN A 189 6.58 -2.69 -25.35
C ASN A 189 5.74 -1.85 -26.33
N VAL A 190 6.38 -1.21 -27.33
CA VAL A 190 5.68 -0.47 -28.39
C VAL A 190 4.92 -1.43 -29.31
N SER A 191 5.51 -2.56 -29.67
CA SER A 191 4.89 -3.58 -30.54
C SER A 191 3.64 -4.22 -29.92
N ASN A 192 3.55 -4.29 -28.60
CA ASN A 192 2.41 -4.83 -27.87
C ASN A 192 1.26 -3.83 -27.66
N GLY A 193 1.29 -2.66 -28.30
CA GLY A 193 0.25 -1.62 -28.19
C GLY A 193 0.17 -1.01 -26.77
N THR A 194 1.16 -1.26 -25.95
CA THR A 194 1.22 -0.78 -24.58
C THR A 194 1.89 0.59 -24.53
N ASN A 195 1.13 1.56 -24.47
CA ASN A 195 1.11 2.91 -23.95
C ASN A 195 2.42 3.67 -23.61
N ARG A 196 2.28 4.98 -23.82
CA ARG A 196 3.08 6.12 -23.33
C ARG A 196 3.77 5.92 -21.97
N HIS A 197 3.17 5.18 -21.03
CA HIS A 197 3.74 4.91 -19.70
C HIS A 197 5.02 4.07 -19.74
N ILE A 198 5.12 3.09 -20.63
CA ILE A 198 6.28 2.22 -20.73
C ILE A 198 7.45 2.93 -21.40
N PHE A 199 7.17 3.84 -22.34
CA PHE A 199 8.18 4.74 -22.88
C PHE A 199 8.86 5.56 -21.77
N TRP A 200 8.08 6.09 -20.82
CA TRP A 200 8.62 6.83 -19.68
C TRP A 200 9.44 5.95 -18.75
N LEU A 201 8.99 4.74 -18.43
CA LEU A 201 9.77 3.79 -17.61
C LEU A 201 11.11 3.44 -18.26
N THR A 202 11.15 3.27 -19.58
CA THR A 202 12.39 3.06 -20.33
C THR A 202 13.33 4.26 -20.22
N THR A 203 12.78 5.47 -20.35
CA THR A 203 13.54 6.71 -20.19
C THR A 203 14.13 6.83 -18.78
N TYR A 204 13.39 6.41 -17.73
CA TYR A 204 13.91 6.39 -16.37
C TYR A 204 15.02 5.36 -16.17
N MET A 205 14.93 4.18 -16.78
CA MET A 205 16.03 3.22 -16.76
C MET A 205 17.33 3.83 -17.28
N LEU A 206 17.26 4.48 -18.45
CA LEU A 206 18.42 5.15 -19.03
C LEU A 206 18.93 6.27 -18.12
N LEU A 207 18.03 7.07 -17.56
CA LEU A 207 18.40 8.15 -16.66
C LEU A 207 19.09 7.64 -15.38
N PHE A 208 18.55 6.58 -14.74
CA PHE A 208 19.19 5.97 -13.57
C PHE A 208 20.57 5.40 -13.91
N PHE A 209 20.73 4.79 -15.08
CA PHE A 209 22.04 4.32 -15.54
C PHE A 209 23.03 5.47 -15.73
N ILE A 210 22.62 6.59 -16.30
CA ILE A 210 23.44 7.80 -16.43
C ILE A 210 23.80 8.37 -15.06
N LEU A 211 22.83 8.47 -14.15
CA LEU A 211 23.03 8.99 -12.79
C LEU A 211 24.03 8.15 -11.98
N GLU A 212 23.98 6.82 -12.09
CA GLU A 212 24.96 5.96 -11.43
C GLU A 212 26.36 6.16 -11.95
N CYS A 213 26.54 6.34 -13.28
CA CYS A 213 27.83 6.65 -13.89
C CYS A 213 28.36 8.01 -13.42
N ILE A 214 27.50 9.03 -13.38
CA ILE A 214 27.81 10.36 -12.85
C ILE A 214 28.21 10.27 -11.37
N ALA A 215 27.50 9.50 -10.56
CA ALA A 215 27.80 9.32 -9.13
C ALA A 215 29.20 8.70 -8.94
N VAL A 216 29.55 7.65 -9.69
CA VAL A 216 30.88 7.03 -9.63
C VAL A 216 31.95 8.01 -10.05
N TYR A 217 31.76 8.73 -11.17
CA TYR A 217 32.68 9.78 -11.62
C TYR A 217 32.86 10.86 -10.54
N PHE A 218 31.78 11.36 -9.97
CA PHE A 218 31.81 12.35 -8.88
C PHE A 218 32.57 11.83 -7.66
N PHE A 219 32.36 10.59 -7.23
CA PHE A 219 33.08 10.00 -6.09
C PHE A 219 34.60 9.96 -6.33
N ILE A 220 35.02 9.72 -7.54
CA ILE A 220 36.45 9.65 -7.89
C ILE A 220 37.07 11.04 -7.96
N LYS A 221 36.46 11.95 -8.74
CA LYS A 221 36.95 13.33 -8.92
C LYS A 221 37.00 14.13 -7.63
N ARG A 222 35.96 13.97 -6.81
CA ARG A 222 35.95 14.56 -5.46
C ARG A 222 37.13 14.08 -4.63
N ARG A 223 37.47 12.79 -4.69
CA ARG A 223 38.60 12.25 -3.94
C ARG A 223 39.92 12.80 -4.46
N GLU A 224 40.14 12.85 -5.75
CA GLU A 224 41.34 13.45 -6.36
C GLU A 224 41.47 14.92 -5.97
N SER A 225 40.36 15.67 -5.87
CA SER A 225 40.38 17.06 -5.44
C SER A 225 40.80 17.21 -3.96
N ILE A 226 40.28 16.35 -3.08
CA ILE A 226 40.67 16.34 -1.65
C ILE A 226 42.13 15.98 -1.48
N ASP A 227 42.60 14.95 -2.18
CA ASP A 227 44.01 14.54 -2.06
C ASP A 227 44.96 15.63 -2.58
N ARG A 228 44.59 16.39 -3.63
CA ARG A 228 45.34 17.57 -4.10
C ARG A 228 45.31 18.73 -3.08
N ALA A 229 44.18 19.02 -2.46
CA ALA A 229 44.06 20.07 -1.47
C ALA A 229 44.91 19.77 -0.21
N ARG A 230 44.97 18.50 0.19
CA ARG A 230 45.84 18.06 1.29
C ARG A 230 47.34 18.24 1.00
N MET A 231 47.76 18.05 -0.26
CA MET A 231 49.15 18.25 -0.65
C MET A 231 49.58 19.73 -0.64
N LYS A 232 48.60 20.66 -0.79
CA LYS A 232 48.89 22.11 -0.83
C LYS A 232 48.92 22.78 0.56
N ASN A 233 48.65 22.06 1.62
CA ASN A 233 48.58 22.59 3.00
C ASN A 233 47.75 23.90 3.17
N ASP A 234 46.65 24.01 2.40
CA ASP A 234 45.80 25.19 2.45
C ASP A 234 45.16 25.33 3.84
N SER A 235 45.41 26.44 4.55
CA SER A 235 44.71 26.81 5.76
C SER A 235 43.28 27.27 5.45
N TYR A 236 42.30 26.69 6.12
CA TYR A 236 40.89 26.98 5.88
C TYR A 236 40.31 27.84 7.00
N PRO A 237 39.47 28.86 6.68
CA PRO A 237 38.86 29.72 7.70
C PRO A 237 37.83 28.93 8.56
N GLN A 238 37.83 29.23 9.85
CA GLN A 238 36.84 28.68 10.79
C GLN A 238 35.44 29.29 10.55
N ASN A 239 34.47 28.48 10.19
CA ASN A 239 33.08 28.87 10.01
C ASN A 239 32.14 28.25 11.06
N SER A 240 30.87 28.70 11.13
CA SER A 240 29.84 28.20 12.06
C SER A 240 29.64 26.66 12.00
N MET A 241 29.93 26.05 10.87
CA MET A 241 29.99 24.59 10.68
C MET A 241 31.09 23.90 11.50
N THR A 242 32.21 24.60 11.78
CA THR A 242 33.28 24.09 12.62
C THR A 242 32.79 23.81 14.04
N LYS A 243 31.78 24.55 14.57
CA LYS A 243 31.22 24.29 15.90
C LYS A 243 30.55 22.92 16.00
N ILE A 244 29.71 22.54 14.98
CA ILE A 244 29.08 21.20 14.94
C ILE A 244 30.13 20.10 14.78
N MET A 245 31.11 20.31 13.93
CA MET A 245 32.19 19.36 13.69
C MET A 245 33.12 19.23 14.92
N ASN A 246 33.37 20.32 15.64
CA ASN A 246 34.11 20.29 16.91
C ASN A 246 33.32 19.60 18.03
N PHE A 247 32.00 19.77 18.06
CA PHE A 247 31.13 19.00 18.94
C PHE A 247 31.24 17.51 18.69
N LEU A 248 31.29 17.11 17.40
CA LEU A 248 31.53 15.72 16.99
C LEU A 248 33.00 15.33 17.09
N LYS A 249 33.91 16.25 17.51
CA LYS A 249 35.37 16.09 17.59
C LYS A 249 35.99 15.52 16.32
N ILE A 250 35.57 15.98 15.16
CA ILE A 250 36.16 15.63 13.86
C ILE A 250 37.37 16.51 13.62
N ARG A 251 38.48 15.92 13.20
CA ARG A 251 39.75 16.66 13.03
C ARG A 251 39.63 17.80 12.01
N GLU A 252 40.34 18.91 12.27
CA GLU A 252 40.31 20.09 11.39
C GLU A 252 40.82 19.83 9.97
N ASP A 253 41.79 18.94 9.81
CA ASP A 253 42.32 18.52 8.49
C ASP A 253 41.24 17.86 7.62
N PHE A 254 40.32 17.09 8.21
CA PHE A 254 39.19 16.55 7.49
C PHE A 254 38.17 17.63 7.09
N ILE A 255 37.89 18.56 8.01
CA ILE A 255 36.93 19.65 7.79
C ILE A 255 37.41 20.55 6.65
N GLY A 256 38.69 20.98 6.69
CA GLY A 256 39.28 21.86 5.70
C GLY A 256 39.18 21.31 4.29
N ALA A 257 39.69 20.08 4.08
CA ALA A 257 39.70 19.45 2.76
C ALA A 257 38.32 19.07 2.21
N GLU A 258 37.30 19.01 3.06
CA GLU A 258 35.96 18.53 2.68
C GLU A 258 34.83 19.56 2.90
N GLN A 259 35.18 20.79 3.26
CA GLN A 259 34.22 21.83 3.63
C GLN A 259 33.12 22.03 2.56
N TRP A 260 33.49 22.06 1.30
CA TRP A 260 32.52 22.20 0.21
C TRP A 260 31.57 20.99 0.11
N GLY A 261 32.11 19.78 0.16
CA GLY A 261 31.32 18.55 0.12
C GLY A 261 30.38 18.43 1.31
N PHE A 262 30.81 18.88 2.50
CA PHE A 262 29.96 18.90 3.68
C PHE A 262 28.84 19.94 3.58
N LYS A 263 29.11 21.15 3.06
CA LYS A 263 28.09 22.18 2.82
C LYS A 263 27.03 21.67 1.83
N LEU A 264 27.48 21.06 0.72
CA LEU A 264 26.59 20.49 -0.29
C LEU A 264 25.71 19.39 0.34
N PHE A 265 26.31 18.46 1.10
CA PHE A 265 25.56 17.41 1.78
C PHE A 265 24.54 17.98 2.76
N THR A 266 24.92 18.99 3.54
CA THR A 266 24.00 19.63 4.48
C THR A 266 22.84 20.32 3.75
N GLY A 267 23.11 20.98 2.62
CA GLY A 267 22.07 21.55 1.77
C GLY A 267 21.08 20.49 1.26
N PHE A 268 21.57 19.38 0.72
CA PHE A 268 20.73 18.28 0.31
C PHE A 268 19.96 17.65 1.47
N ALA A 269 20.57 17.47 2.62
CA ALA A 269 19.90 16.94 3.81
C ALA A 269 18.78 17.87 4.29
N MET A 270 18.98 19.20 4.27
CA MET A 270 17.95 20.17 4.62
C MET A 270 16.79 20.16 3.64
N ILE A 271 17.06 20.08 2.32
CA ILE A 271 16.02 19.93 1.29
C ILE A 271 15.24 18.63 1.54
N ALA A 272 15.94 17.52 1.77
CA ALA A 272 15.30 16.23 2.03
C ALA A 272 14.39 16.27 3.26
N ILE A 273 14.86 16.86 4.38
CA ILE A 273 14.07 17.03 5.59
C ILE A 273 12.86 17.92 5.32
N GLY A 274 13.04 19.03 4.62
CA GLY A 274 11.95 19.93 4.23
C GLY A 274 10.86 19.23 3.43
N MET A 275 11.24 18.52 2.36
CA MET A 275 10.29 17.73 1.55
C MET A 275 9.57 16.65 2.38
N TYR A 276 10.30 15.95 3.22
CA TYR A 276 9.76 14.92 4.10
C TYR A 276 8.72 15.49 5.08
N LEU A 277 9.04 16.59 5.75
CA LEU A 277 8.13 17.25 6.68
C LEU A 277 6.88 17.78 5.97
N CYS A 278 7.04 18.39 4.79
CA CYS A 278 5.91 18.84 3.98
C CYS A 278 4.99 17.68 3.58
N GLY A 279 5.55 16.53 3.17
CA GLY A 279 4.76 15.34 2.84
C GLY A 279 4.06 14.71 4.05
N ILE A 280 4.65 14.78 5.25
CA ILE A 280 4.01 14.33 6.49
C ILE A 280 2.80 15.22 6.84
N VAL A 281 2.93 16.53 6.70
CA VAL A 281 1.89 17.48 7.15
C VAL A 281 0.74 17.59 6.16
N SER A 282 1.02 17.59 4.86
CA SER A 282 0.05 17.86 3.80
C SER A 282 -0.22 16.63 2.93
N ILE A 283 -1.48 16.18 2.93
CA ILE A 283 -1.95 15.11 2.03
C ILE A 283 -1.76 15.48 0.56
N VAL A 284 -2.00 16.74 0.20
CA VAL A 284 -1.85 17.24 -1.18
C VAL A 284 -0.40 17.12 -1.63
N ILE A 285 0.54 17.58 -0.81
CA ILE A 285 1.98 17.52 -1.14
C ILE A 285 2.44 16.05 -1.20
N ALA A 286 2.01 15.21 -0.25
CA ALA A 286 2.32 13.79 -0.26
C ALA A 286 1.88 13.12 -1.57
N CYS A 287 0.60 13.28 -1.95
CA CYS A 287 0.07 12.68 -3.18
C CYS A 287 0.76 13.22 -4.44
N PHE A 288 1.14 14.50 -4.47
CA PHE A 288 1.92 15.04 -5.59
C PHE A 288 3.33 14.46 -5.69
N MET A 289 3.99 14.19 -4.56
CA MET A 289 5.31 13.55 -4.56
C MET A 289 5.25 12.10 -5.05
N GLY A 290 4.20 11.38 -4.68
CA GLY A 290 4.02 9.97 -4.96
C GLY A 290 4.71 9.03 -3.96
N SER A 291 4.17 7.83 -3.83
CA SER A 291 4.55 6.86 -2.81
C SER A 291 6.01 6.40 -2.90
N LEU A 292 6.54 6.17 -4.11
CA LEU A 292 7.92 5.76 -4.30
C LEU A 292 8.90 6.85 -3.87
N ALA A 293 8.69 8.09 -4.33
CA ALA A 293 9.54 9.23 -3.98
C ALA A 293 9.57 9.43 -2.45
N PHE A 294 8.41 9.38 -1.80
CA PHE A 294 8.32 9.54 -0.35
C PHE A 294 9.01 8.41 0.40
N ALA A 295 8.84 7.16 -0.02
CA ALA A 295 9.50 6.00 0.60
C ALA A 295 11.03 6.11 0.55
N LEU A 296 11.59 6.44 -0.63
CA LEU A 296 13.04 6.63 -0.80
C LEU A 296 13.58 7.74 0.10
N LEU A 297 12.87 8.87 0.14
CA LEU A 297 13.23 10.03 0.95
C LEU A 297 13.20 9.69 2.45
N ALA A 298 12.12 9.08 2.91
CA ALA A 298 11.95 8.67 4.31
C ALA A 298 13.05 7.68 4.75
N MET A 299 13.33 6.67 3.93
CA MET A 299 14.40 5.70 4.21
C MET A 299 15.77 6.38 4.29
N GLY A 300 16.04 7.34 3.41
CA GLY A 300 17.28 8.14 3.48
C GLY A 300 17.40 8.88 4.81
N ILE A 301 16.35 9.58 5.23
CA ILE A 301 16.33 10.37 6.47
C ILE A 301 16.44 9.48 7.70
N ILE A 302 15.65 8.42 7.80
CA ILE A 302 15.66 7.50 8.96
C ILE A 302 17.05 6.88 9.12
N ILE A 303 17.68 6.41 8.06
CA ILE A 303 19.01 5.83 8.11
C ILE A 303 20.08 6.90 8.36
N GLY A 304 19.93 8.09 7.78
CA GLY A 304 20.80 9.23 8.07
C GLY A 304 20.82 9.59 9.56
N LEU A 305 19.66 9.70 10.18
CA LEU A 305 19.51 9.93 11.63
C LEU A 305 20.10 8.76 12.44
N SER A 306 19.83 7.53 12.07
CA SER A 306 20.40 6.34 12.71
C SER A 306 21.94 6.35 12.67
N ASN A 307 22.53 6.75 11.54
CA ASN A 307 23.97 6.89 11.39
C ASN A 307 24.55 8.00 12.29
N ILE A 308 23.83 9.13 12.45
CA ILE A 308 24.21 10.21 13.38
C ILE A 308 24.23 9.69 14.83
N ILE A 309 23.17 8.99 15.24
CA ILE A 309 23.11 8.36 16.58
C ILE A 309 24.27 7.38 16.75
N THR A 310 24.56 6.57 15.75
CA THR A 310 25.70 5.63 15.77
C THR A 310 27.04 6.37 15.90
N MET A 311 27.22 7.51 15.25
CA MET A 311 28.42 8.35 15.40
C MET A 311 28.56 8.86 16.85
N ILE A 312 27.47 9.32 17.44
CA ILE A 312 27.43 9.75 18.85
C ILE A 312 27.76 8.56 19.78
N ASN A 313 27.16 7.40 19.57
CA ASN A 313 27.46 6.16 20.33
C ASN A 313 28.94 5.80 20.28
N ILE A 314 29.56 5.84 19.10
CA ILE A 314 30.99 5.57 18.97
C ILE A 314 31.82 6.58 19.75
N ARG A 315 31.42 7.84 19.77
CA ARG A 315 32.17 8.93 20.40
C ARG A 315 32.05 8.90 21.90
N THR A 316 30.83 8.81 22.43
CA THR A 316 30.52 8.84 23.86
C THR A 316 30.76 7.52 24.58
N ARG A 317 30.77 6.39 23.84
CA ARG A 317 30.71 5.02 24.35
C ARG A 317 29.39 4.66 25.05
N ILE A 318 28.36 5.48 24.89
CA ILE A 318 27.01 5.26 25.42
C ILE A 318 26.15 4.72 24.30
N ASN A 319 25.35 3.69 24.56
CA ASN A 319 24.42 3.14 23.56
C ASN A 319 23.08 3.90 23.61
N PHE A 320 22.97 5.00 22.87
CA PHE A 320 21.75 5.80 22.79
C PHE A 320 20.56 5.03 22.19
N PHE A 321 20.77 4.02 21.35
CA PHE A 321 19.67 3.18 20.88
C PHE A 321 18.98 2.43 22.02
N LEU A 322 19.75 1.95 23.00
CA LEU A 322 19.18 1.31 24.17
C LEU A 322 18.29 2.28 24.96
N PHE A 323 18.77 3.52 25.17
CA PHE A 323 17.96 4.55 25.84
C PHE A 323 16.71 4.91 25.07
N ILE A 324 16.78 5.08 23.73
CA ILE A 324 15.62 5.34 22.88
C ILE A 324 14.64 4.17 22.97
N TYR A 325 15.12 2.93 22.97
CA TYR A 325 14.27 1.74 23.09
C TYR A 325 13.55 1.68 24.43
N ILE A 326 14.30 1.86 25.55
CA ILE A 326 13.70 1.89 26.90
C ILE A 326 12.68 3.02 27.01
N TRP A 327 13.03 4.21 26.52
CA TRP A 327 12.13 5.36 26.50
C TRP A 327 10.86 5.08 25.68
N ALA A 328 10.99 4.53 24.47
CA ALA A 328 9.87 4.16 23.63
C ALA A 328 8.96 3.11 24.29
N PHE A 329 9.55 2.15 25.02
CA PHE A 329 8.81 1.17 25.80
C PHE A 329 7.98 1.82 26.92
N ILE A 330 8.57 2.76 27.66
CA ILE A 330 7.89 3.52 28.73
C ILE A 330 6.73 4.34 28.14
N ILE A 331 6.98 5.08 27.05
CA ILE A 331 5.94 5.87 26.38
C ILE A 331 4.82 4.95 25.85
N GLY A 332 5.15 3.82 25.24
CA GLY A 332 4.16 2.86 24.76
C GLY A 332 3.28 2.24 25.84
N ALA A 333 3.77 2.19 27.09
CA ALA A 333 2.97 1.74 28.23
C ALA A 333 1.96 2.80 28.73
N ILE A 334 2.21 4.09 28.45
CA ILE A 334 1.40 5.21 28.94
C ILE A 334 0.50 5.78 27.84
N HIS A 335 0.97 5.76 26.59
CA HIS A 335 0.33 6.39 25.44
C HIS A 335 -0.12 5.35 24.43
N ASP A 336 -1.44 5.25 24.18
CA ASP A 336 -2.03 4.43 23.13
C ASP A 336 -2.58 5.34 22.02
N PRO A 337 -1.89 5.47 20.89
CA PRO A 337 -2.26 6.38 19.82
C PRO A 337 -3.33 5.82 18.86
N TYR A 338 -3.79 4.59 19.06
CA TYR A 338 -4.60 3.86 18.07
C TYR A 338 -6.11 3.84 18.38
N ASN A 339 -6.58 4.75 19.23
CA ASN A 339 -8.00 4.93 19.44
C ASN A 339 -8.72 5.29 18.15
N VAL A 340 -9.87 4.65 17.90
CA VAL A 340 -10.71 4.96 16.75
C VAL A 340 -11.22 6.41 16.85
N ARG A 341 -11.14 7.14 15.75
CA ARG A 341 -11.59 8.53 15.69
C ARG A 341 -13.11 8.62 15.86
N THR A 342 -13.54 9.29 16.92
CA THR A 342 -14.94 9.56 17.17
C THR A 342 -15.25 11.04 17.02
N ILE A 343 -16.49 11.31 16.62
CA ILE A 343 -17.08 12.66 16.56
C ILE A 343 -18.28 12.71 17.51
N ALA A 344 -18.79 13.89 17.82
CA ALA A 344 -20.02 14.02 18.57
C ALA A 344 -21.21 13.64 17.67
N ALA A 345 -22.10 12.80 18.17
CA ALA A 345 -23.39 12.53 17.54
C ALA A 345 -24.32 13.74 17.67
N ASP A 346 -25.40 13.77 16.89
CA ASP A 346 -26.51 14.71 17.15
C ASP A 346 -27.07 14.48 18.56
N PRO A 347 -27.56 15.53 19.24
CA PRO A 347 -27.96 15.46 20.66
C PRO A 347 -28.90 14.33 20.99
N ASP A 348 -29.90 14.08 20.15
CA ASP A 348 -30.95 13.09 20.37
C ASP A 348 -30.69 11.73 19.72
N PHE A 349 -29.57 11.58 18.97
CA PHE A 349 -29.26 10.36 18.23
C PHE A 349 -28.47 9.35 19.07
N THR A 350 -28.94 8.10 19.04
CA THR A 350 -28.19 6.95 19.55
C THR A 350 -28.39 5.73 18.67
N TYR A 351 -27.32 5.00 18.39
CA TYR A 351 -27.38 3.79 17.56
C TYR A 351 -28.30 2.71 18.14
N MET A 352 -28.43 2.63 19.46
CA MET A 352 -29.30 1.63 20.11
C MET A 352 -30.78 1.95 20.00
N LYS A 353 -31.15 3.23 19.89
CA LYS A 353 -32.56 3.68 19.80
C LYS A 353 -33.01 3.81 18.35
N ASP A 354 -32.17 4.37 17.50
CA ASP A 354 -32.59 4.84 16.18
C ASP A 354 -32.39 3.77 15.07
N ARG A 355 -31.57 2.74 15.31
CA ARG A 355 -31.48 1.61 14.39
C ARG A 355 -32.74 0.72 14.50
N PRO A 356 -33.36 0.35 13.38
CA PRO A 356 -34.48 -0.58 13.37
C PRO A 356 -34.04 -2.02 13.70
N SER A 357 -34.97 -2.82 14.19
CA SER A 357 -34.80 -4.27 14.26
C SER A 357 -34.76 -4.86 12.83
N THR A 358 -34.19 -6.05 12.67
CA THR A 358 -34.16 -6.76 11.39
C THR A 358 -35.54 -6.90 10.77
N ASP A 359 -36.56 -7.29 11.55
CA ASP A 359 -37.94 -7.51 11.03
C ASP A 359 -38.57 -6.20 10.56
N LYS A 360 -38.38 -5.11 11.32
CA LYS A 360 -38.89 -3.79 10.91
C LYS A 360 -38.25 -3.34 9.60
N TYR A 361 -36.95 -3.45 9.50
CA TYR A 361 -36.22 -3.07 8.27
C TYR A 361 -36.69 -3.91 7.07
N LEU A 362 -36.80 -5.24 7.22
CA LEU A 362 -37.26 -6.13 6.15
C LEU A 362 -38.69 -5.80 5.75
N ASN A 363 -39.58 -5.56 6.72
CA ASN A 363 -40.96 -5.17 6.41
C ASN A 363 -41.00 -3.87 5.57
N ASP A 364 -40.30 -2.85 5.98
CA ASP A 364 -40.26 -1.55 5.27
C ASP A 364 -39.63 -1.69 3.89
N TRP A 365 -38.56 -2.48 3.77
CA TRP A 365 -37.88 -2.78 2.51
C TRP A 365 -38.80 -3.50 1.53
N PHE A 366 -39.46 -4.59 1.93
CA PHE A 366 -40.35 -5.35 1.06
C PHE A 366 -41.58 -4.55 0.66
N LEU A 367 -42.19 -3.79 1.56
CA LEU A 367 -43.32 -2.93 1.24
C LEU A 367 -43.00 -1.90 0.15
N LYS A 368 -41.79 -1.33 0.19
CA LYS A 368 -41.34 -0.40 -0.88
C LYS A 368 -41.21 -1.09 -2.23
N ARG A 369 -40.72 -2.32 -2.28
CA ARG A 369 -40.53 -3.09 -3.53
C ARG A 369 -41.89 -3.59 -4.08
N MET A 370 -42.82 -3.92 -3.21
CA MET A 370 -44.19 -4.21 -3.64
C MET A 370 -44.83 -2.99 -4.33
N ARG A 371 -44.64 -1.79 -3.79
CA ARG A 371 -45.12 -0.56 -4.44
C ARG A 371 -44.46 -0.29 -5.79
N ILE A 372 -43.20 -0.72 -6.00
CA ILE A 372 -42.55 -0.65 -7.30
C ILE A 372 -43.25 -1.59 -8.26
N MET A 373 -43.51 -2.85 -7.89
CA MET A 373 -44.22 -3.82 -8.70
C MET A 373 -45.64 -3.36 -9.08
N GLU A 374 -46.32 -2.64 -8.19
CA GLU A 374 -47.64 -2.08 -8.45
C GLU A 374 -47.63 -0.94 -9.46
N LYS A 375 -46.52 -0.25 -9.64
CA LYS A 375 -46.36 0.89 -10.56
C LYS A 375 -45.67 0.52 -11.89
N ASP A 376 -44.86 -0.53 -11.92
CA ASP A 376 -44.14 -0.96 -13.11
C ASP A 376 -45.05 -1.76 -14.05
N SER A 377 -45.21 -1.25 -15.25
CA SER A 377 -46.06 -1.84 -16.28
C SER A 377 -45.70 -3.31 -16.62
N THR A 378 -44.44 -3.70 -16.40
CA THR A 378 -43.96 -5.07 -16.65
C THR A 378 -44.56 -6.07 -15.67
N TYR A 379 -44.67 -5.70 -14.38
CA TYR A 379 -45.26 -6.54 -13.36
C TYR A 379 -46.76 -6.45 -13.30
N ILE A 380 -47.38 -5.36 -13.78
CA ILE A 380 -48.85 -5.20 -13.93
C ILE A 380 -49.33 -6.10 -15.03
N LYS A 381 -48.66 -6.12 -16.18
CA LYS A 381 -49.04 -6.94 -17.33
C LYS A 381 -48.76 -8.44 -17.15
N ASN A 382 -47.85 -8.79 -16.28
CA ASN A 382 -47.49 -10.17 -15.95
C ASN A 382 -47.44 -10.40 -14.45
N PRO A 383 -48.58 -10.70 -13.81
CA PRO A 383 -48.64 -10.93 -12.36
C PRO A 383 -47.78 -12.09 -11.85
N GLU A 384 -47.45 -13.06 -12.72
CA GLU A 384 -46.62 -14.21 -12.38
C GLU A 384 -45.10 -13.87 -12.45
N LYS A 385 -44.75 -12.70 -12.98
CA LYS A 385 -43.33 -12.28 -13.06
C LYS A 385 -42.77 -12.12 -11.67
N LYS A 386 -41.62 -12.76 -11.43
CA LYS A 386 -40.87 -12.70 -10.19
C LYS A 386 -40.05 -11.41 -10.12
N PHE A 387 -39.88 -10.91 -8.89
CA PHE A 387 -38.99 -9.79 -8.59
C PHE A 387 -37.68 -10.34 -8.01
N ASP A 388 -36.60 -10.21 -8.76
CA ASP A 388 -35.28 -10.71 -8.38
C ASP A 388 -34.66 -9.85 -7.29
N ILE A 389 -34.13 -10.47 -6.24
CA ILE A 389 -33.43 -9.83 -5.13
C ILE A 389 -32.01 -10.33 -5.07
N TYR A 390 -31.06 -9.41 -5.07
CA TYR A 390 -29.62 -9.72 -5.04
C TYR A 390 -29.03 -9.47 -3.65
N ILE A 391 -28.28 -10.45 -3.19
CA ILE A 391 -27.47 -10.44 -2.01
C ILE A 391 -26.02 -10.36 -2.47
N VAL A 392 -25.34 -9.27 -2.22
CA VAL A 392 -24.00 -8.99 -2.77
C VAL A 392 -22.93 -9.37 -1.77
N LEU A 393 -21.98 -10.17 -2.23
CA LEU A 393 -20.73 -10.50 -1.53
C LEU A 393 -19.55 -9.88 -2.26
N SER A 394 -18.64 -9.23 -1.54
CA SER A 394 -17.47 -8.58 -2.13
C SER A 394 -16.18 -8.99 -1.42
N ASP A 395 -15.31 -9.74 -2.11
CA ASP A 395 -14.04 -10.19 -1.57
C ASP A 395 -13.11 -9.02 -1.25
N GLY A 396 -12.36 -9.12 -0.14
CA GLY A 396 -11.31 -8.17 0.22
C GLY A 396 -10.11 -8.22 -0.74
N GLY A 397 -9.25 -7.20 -0.68
CA GLY A 397 -8.04 -7.11 -1.52
C GLY A 397 -7.62 -5.67 -1.85
N ALA A 398 -7.60 -4.77 -0.87
CA ALA A 398 -7.23 -3.36 -0.96
C ALA A 398 -7.98 -2.59 -2.06
N SER A 399 -7.38 -1.55 -2.67
CA SER A 399 -8.04 -0.75 -3.72
C SER A 399 -8.42 -1.56 -4.95
N ARG A 400 -7.69 -2.63 -5.27
CA ARG A 400 -8.02 -3.55 -6.38
C ARG A 400 -9.44 -4.13 -6.22
N ALA A 401 -9.73 -4.68 -5.05
CA ALA A 401 -11.04 -5.24 -4.73
C ALA A 401 -12.12 -4.15 -4.67
N GLY A 402 -11.78 -3.00 -4.09
CA GLY A 402 -12.67 -1.84 -4.01
C GLY A 402 -13.09 -1.33 -5.39
N GLN A 403 -12.12 -1.11 -6.27
CA GLN A 403 -12.39 -0.70 -7.64
C GLN A 403 -13.22 -1.76 -8.40
N TRP A 404 -12.86 -3.05 -8.26
CA TRP A 404 -13.59 -4.13 -8.92
C TRP A 404 -15.05 -4.17 -8.49
N SER A 405 -15.31 -4.27 -7.18
CA SER A 405 -16.65 -4.35 -6.62
C SER A 405 -17.49 -3.13 -6.98
N SER A 406 -16.93 -1.93 -6.77
CA SER A 406 -17.62 -0.69 -7.11
C SER A 406 -17.91 -0.58 -8.61
N SER A 407 -16.95 -0.97 -9.48
CA SER A 407 -17.15 -0.93 -10.94
C SER A 407 -18.26 -1.86 -11.42
N VAL A 408 -18.33 -3.09 -10.88
CA VAL A 408 -19.40 -4.03 -11.25
C VAL A 408 -20.77 -3.49 -10.84
N LEU A 409 -20.90 -3.05 -9.58
CA LEU A 409 -22.17 -2.53 -9.05
C LEU A 409 -22.62 -1.26 -9.79
N CYS A 410 -21.69 -0.34 -10.06
CA CYS A 410 -21.98 0.88 -10.81
C CYS A 410 -22.33 0.59 -12.29
N ASP A 411 -21.67 -0.37 -12.94
CA ASP A 411 -21.97 -0.75 -14.32
C ASP A 411 -23.36 -1.36 -14.44
N LEU A 412 -23.74 -2.23 -13.49
CA LEU A 412 -25.10 -2.80 -13.43
C LEU A 412 -26.15 -1.71 -13.19
N GLN A 413 -25.88 -0.75 -12.30
CA GLN A 413 -26.78 0.37 -12.04
C GLN A 413 -26.93 1.27 -13.27
N ASP A 414 -25.84 1.70 -13.89
CA ASP A 414 -25.89 2.58 -15.06
C ASP A 414 -26.65 1.95 -16.24
N ARG A 415 -26.50 0.64 -16.44
CA ARG A 415 -27.20 -0.09 -17.50
C ARG A 415 -28.71 -0.25 -17.23
N SER A 416 -29.06 -0.41 -15.97
CA SER A 416 -30.48 -0.54 -15.57
C SER A 416 -31.23 0.80 -15.71
N VAL A 417 -30.64 1.92 -15.34
CA VAL A 417 -31.23 3.26 -15.41
C VAL A 417 -31.52 3.70 -16.85
N THR A 418 -30.74 3.25 -17.83
CA THR A 418 -30.98 3.59 -19.25
C THR A 418 -32.24 2.96 -19.81
N ARG A 419 -32.81 1.92 -19.16
CA ARG A 419 -33.98 1.18 -19.64
C ARG A 419 -35.26 1.54 -18.89
N ASP A 420 -35.21 1.57 -17.55
CA ASP A 420 -36.34 1.93 -16.71
C ASP A 420 -35.85 2.60 -15.41
N SER A 421 -36.28 3.85 -15.19
CA SER A 421 -35.89 4.61 -14.00
C SER A 421 -36.61 4.14 -12.71
N ILE A 422 -37.76 3.46 -12.84
CA ILE A 422 -38.56 3.02 -11.69
C ILE A 422 -38.00 1.71 -11.13
N ASN A 423 -37.51 0.82 -11.98
CA ASN A 423 -37.04 -0.52 -11.64
C ASN A 423 -35.56 -0.68 -11.97
N SER A 424 -34.72 0.11 -11.33
CA SER A 424 -33.27 0.06 -11.51
C SER A 424 -32.60 -0.96 -10.59
N PHE A 425 -31.36 -1.36 -10.90
CA PHE A 425 -30.61 -2.38 -10.16
C PHE A 425 -30.55 -2.14 -8.65
N LYS A 426 -30.44 -0.89 -8.20
CA LYS A 426 -30.44 -0.53 -6.77
C LYS A 426 -31.68 -1.03 -6.01
N GLU A 427 -32.83 -1.09 -6.69
CA GLU A 427 -34.08 -1.54 -6.08
C GLU A 427 -34.10 -3.06 -5.84
N HIS A 428 -33.26 -3.79 -6.55
CA HIS A 428 -33.10 -5.22 -6.45
C HIS A 428 -32.08 -5.67 -5.41
N ILE A 429 -31.29 -4.77 -4.83
CA ILE A 429 -30.25 -5.12 -3.85
C ILE A 429 -30.86 -5.11 -2.44
N LEU A 430 -30.79 -6.25 -1.74
CA LEU A 430 -31.23 -6.35 -0.35
C LEU A 430 -30.09 -6.03 0.62
N CYS A 431 -28.90 -6.58 0.38
CA CYS A 431 -27.73 -6.27 1.20
C CYS A 431 -26.42 -6.30 0.42
N LEU A 432 -25.47 -5.54 0.94
CA LEU A 432 -24.08 -5.46 0.53
C LEU A 432 -23.23 -5.94 1.69
N ALA A 433 -22.51 -7.04 1.54
CA ALA A 433 -21.59 -7.57 2.53
C ALA A 433 -20.18 -7.68 1.93
N GLY A 434 -19.16 -7.44 2.73
CA GLY A 434 -17.78 -7.53 2.27
C GLY A 434 -16.79 -7.31 3.40
N ALA A 435 -15.51 -7.47 3.10
CA ALA A 435 -14.41 -7.18 4.01
C ALA A 435 -13.32 -6.39 3.28
N SER A 436 -12.50 -5.65 4.02
CA SER A 436 -11.34 -4.95 3.46
C SER A 436 -11.69 -4.10 2.23
N GLY A 437 -10.93 -4.28 1.13
CA GLY A 437 -11.20 -3.60 -0.14
C GLY A 437 -12.61 -3.81 -0.67
N GLY A 438 -13.19 -5.00 -0.52
CA GLY A 438 -14.58 -5.27 -0.91
C GLY A 438 -15.57 -4.36 -0.19
N THR A 439 -15.36 -4.13 1.11
CA THR A 439 -16.13 -3.12 1.88
C THR A 439 -15.94 -1.72 1.31
N ILE A 440 -14.71 -1.33 0.93
CA ILE A 440 -14.46 -0.01 0.33
C ILE A 440 -15.24 0.15 -0.98
N GLY A 441 -15.33 -0.89 -1.81
CA GLY A 441 -16.14 -0.88 -3.02
C GLY A 441 -17.64 -0.74 -2.74
N ASN A 442 -18.15 -1.52 -1.77
CA ASN A 442 -19.54 -1.46 -1.34
C ASN A 442 -19.90 -0.11 -0.72
N THR A 443 -19.03 0.46 0.12
CA THR A 443 -19.23 1.79 0.73
C THR A 443 -19.16 2.90 -0.31
N ALA A 444 -18.30 2.81 -1.32
CA ALA A 444 -18.27 3.77 -2.42
C ALA A 444 -19.58 3.73 -3.23
N PHE A 445 -20.06 2.55 -3.58
CA PHE A 445 -21.35 2.40 -4.26
C PHE A 445 -22.52 2.87 -3.42
N TYR A 446 -22.56 2.54 -2.12
CA TYR A 446 -23.60 3.01 -1.20
C TYR A 446 -23.62 4.54 -1.06
N ALA A 447 -22.46 5.19 -1.04
CA ALA A 447 -22.36 6.65 -1.07
C ALA A 447 -23.01 7.25 -2.32
N LEU A 448 -22.86 6.58 -3.48
CA LEU A 448 -23.53 7.01 -4.72
C LEU A 448 -25.04 6.78 -4.67
N LEU A 449 -25.51 5.68 -4.08
CA LEU A 449 -26.94 5.46 -3.87
C LEU A 449 -27.55 6.56 -2.98
N LYS A 450 -26.83 6.96 -1.93
CA LYS A 450 -27.23 8.05 -1.06
C LYS A 450 -27.24 9.40 -1.77
N ALA A 451 -26.24 9.63 -2.62
CA ALA A 451 -26.18 10.84 -3.45
C ALA A 451 -27.31 10.89 -4.49
N ASP A 452 -27.72 9.73 -5.01
CA ASP A 452 -28.85 9.65 -5.94
C ASP A 452 -30.18 10.01 -5.24
N GLU A 453 -30.41 9.49 -4.04
CA GLU A 453 -31.58 9.90 -3.24
C GLU A 453 -31.62 11.41 -2.97
N GLU A 454 -30.46 12.02 -2.64
CA GLU A 454 -30.39 13.43 -2.26
C GLU A 454 -30.34 14.37 -3.46
N LYS A 455 -29.76 13.97 -4.59
CA LYS A 455 -29.38 14.90 -5.70
C LYS A 455 -29.72 14.38 -7.11
N GLY A 456 -30.21 13.13 -7.26
CA GLY A 456 -30.54 12.56 -8.56
C GLY A 456 -29.34 12.38 -9.48
N ILE A 457 -28.27 11.73 -9.02
CA ILE A 457 -27.06 11.54 -9.83
C ILE A 457 -27.27 10.45 -10.92
N LYS A 458 -26.50 10.57 -12.00
CA LYS A 458 -26.40 9.60 -13.10
C LYS A 458 -24.94 9.28 -13.36
N GLU A 459 -24.64 8.24 -14.13
CA GLU A 459 -23.27 7.85 -14.52
C GLU A 459 -22.41 7.41 -13.33
N TYR A 460 -22.94 6.52 -12.50
CA TYR A 460 -22.30 6.01 -11.27
C TYR A 460 -20.86 5.55 -11.49
N ARG A 461 -20.60 4.91 -12.63
CA ARG A 461 -19.28 4.39 -12.98
C ARG A 461 -18.23 5.49 -13.08
N LYS A 462 -18.58 6.67 -13.61
CA LYS A 462 -17.64 7.80 -13.71
C LYS A 462 -17.19 8.30 -12.34
N TYR A 463 -18.11 8.32 -11.36
CA TYR A 463 -17.79 8.66 -9.98
C TYR A 463 -16.87 7.62 -9.33
N SER A 464 -17.19 6.32 -9.50
CA SER A 464 -16.37 5.23 -8.99
C SER A 464 -14.97 5.24 -9.61
N ASP A 465 -14.85 5.35 -10.92
CA ASP A 465 -13.58 5.42 -11.63
C ASP A 465 -12.74 6.63 -11.16
N SER A 466 -13.36 7.78 -10.93
CA SER A 466 -12.69 8.98 -10.41
C SER A 466 -12.15 8.74 -9.00
N PHE A 467 -12.96 8.16 -8.12
CA PHE A 467 -12.58 7.91 -6.73
C PHE A 467 -11.38 6.98 -6.61
N PHE A 468 -11.40 5.83 -7.31
CA PHE A 468 -10.32 4.83 -7.21
C PHE A 468 -9.05 5.18 -8.01
N ARG A 469 -9.06 6.24 -8.79
CA ARG A 469 -7.86 6.82 -9.40
C ARG A 469 -7.02 7.61 -8.41
N LYS A 470 -7.58 7.97 -7.24
CA LYS A 470 -6.88 8.73 -6.21
C LYS A 470 -5.78 7.90 -5.57
N ASP A 471 -4.83 8.59 -4.99
CA ASP A 471 -3.74 8.00 -4.21
C ASP A 471 -4.14 7.89 -2.74
N PHE A 472 -4.44 6.69 -2.28
CA PHE A 472 -4.75 6.40 -0.87
C PHE A 472 -3.52 5.89 -0.11
N LEU A 473 -2.41 5.62 -0.82
CA LEU A 473 -1.22 5.01 -0.23
C LEU A 473 -0.24 6.06 0.30
N THR A 474 0.06 7.11 -0.49
CA THR A 474 1.22 7.97 -0.21
C THR A 474 1.10 8.68 1.13
N PHE A 475 -0.06 9.25 1.46
CA PHE A 475 -0.23 9.93 2.75
C PHE A 475 -0.25 8.94 3.93
N THR A 476 -0.83 7.77 3.74
CA THR A 476 -0.76 6.66 4.71
C THR A 476 0.68 6.24 4.98
N LEU A 477 1.48 6.09 3.93
CA LEU A 477 2.91 5.79 4.02
C LEU A 477 3.70 6.93 4.68
N ALA A 478 3.32 8.18 4.41
CA ALA A 478 3.94 9.35 5.05
C ALA A 478 3.73 9.35 6.57
N ARG A 479 2.56 8.95 7.04
CA ARG A 479 2.28 8.82 8.47
C ARG A 479 2.95 7.59 9.08
N LEU A 480 2.98 6.46 8.36
CA LEU A 480 3.71 5.26 8.79
C LEU A 480 5.20 5.54 9.01
N LEU A 481 5.87 6.16 8.03
CA LEU A 481 7.30 6.43 8.06
C LEU A 481 7.67 7.75 8.76
N GLY A 482 6.71 8.50 9.25
CA GLY A 482 6.85 9.75 9.97
C GLY A 482 6.33 9.62 11.40
N PRO A 483 5.13 10.16 11.71
CA PRO A 483 4.59 10.19 13.06
C PRO A 483 4.57 8.84 13.76
N ASP A 484 4.20 7.76 13.09
CA ASP A 484 4.13 6.42 13.71
C ASP A 484 5.50 5.89 14.16
N VAL A 485 6.60 6.28 13.49
CA VAL A 485 7.95 5.95 13.92
C VAL A 485 8.36 6.76 15.14
N PHE A 486 7.95 8.03 15.20
CA PHE A 486 8.44 8.98 16.22
C PHE A 486 7.51 9.14 17.41
N GLN A 487 6.25 8.70 17.36
CA GLN A 487 5.25 8.89 18.43
C GLN A 487 5.65 8.25 19.77
N TYR A 488 6.44 7.18 19.75
CA TYR A 488 6.97 6.56 20.98
C TYR A 488 8.24 7.24 21.50
N ILE A 489 8.82 8.15 20.72
CA ILE A 489 9.95 8.99 21.17
C ILE A 489 9.43 10.34 21.66
N ILE A 490 8.51 10.93 20.90
CA ILE A 490 7.86 12.20 21.20
C ILE A 490 6.35 11.97 21.07
N PRO A 491 5.61 11.78 22.17
CA PRO A 491 4.17 11.48 22.15
C PRO A 491 3.36 12.72 21.74
N LEU A 492 3.37 13.03 20.47
CA LEU A 492 2.52 14.04 19.87
C LEU A 492 1.21 13.40 19.42
N ASN A 493 0.07 14.00 19.75
CA ASN A 493 -1.24 13.56 19.27
C ASN A 493 -1.42 13.93 17.79
N LEU A 494 -0.60 13.31 16.93
CA LEU A 494 -0.68 13.46 15.48
C LEU A 494 -1.52 12.32 14.91
N ASP A 495 -2.23 12.60 13.82
CA ASP A 495 -2.92 11.57 13.04
C ASP A 495 -1.95 10.43 12.73
N ASN A 496 -2.34 9.21 13.03
CA ASN A 496 -1.59 8.00 12.69
C ASN A 496 -1.88 7.55 11.24
N ARG A 497 -1.27 6.45 10.80
CA ARG A 497 -1.48 5.95 9.43
C ARG A 497 -2.91 5.46 9.14
N ALA A 498 -3.70 5.05 10.14
CA ALA A 498 -5.10 4.72 9.93
C ALA A 498 -5.95 5.99 9.70
N ASP A 499 -5.70 7.03 10.50
CA ASP A 499 -6.33 8.34 10.31
C ASP A 499 -5.98 8.94 8.95
N ALA A 500 -4.74 8.70 8.49
CA ALA A 500 -4.30 9.11 7.16
C ALA A 500 -5.06 8.39 6.05
N LEU A 501 -5.33 7.10 6.19
CA LEU A 501 -6.12 6.35 5.22
C LEU A 501 -7.58 6.84 5.20
N GLU A 502 -8.19 7.12 6.37
CA GLU A 502 -9.51 7.74 6.47
C GLU A 502 -9.57 9.08 5.74
N ARG A 503 -8.56 9.94 5.97
CA ARG A 503 -8.44 11.22 5.29
C ARG A 503 -8.19 11.08 3.80
N SER A 504 -7.44 10.07 3.39
CA SER A 504 -7.18 9.83 1.97
C SER A 504 -8.47 9.54 1.20
N PHE A 505 -9.45 8.87 1.78
CA PHE A 505 -10.76 8.66 1.14
C PHE A 505 -11.58 9.95 0.99
N SER A 506 -11.45 10.89 1.91
CA SER A 506 -12.22 12.14 1.88
C SER A 506 -11.49 13.35 1.29
N GLU A 507 -10.15 13.39 1.37
CA GLU A 507 -9.36 14.61 1.11
C GLU A 507 -8.29 14.44 0.01
N SER A 508 -8.02 13.21 -0.50
CA SER A 508 -7.01 13.04 -1.57
C SER A 508 -7.36 13.87 -2.81
N PRO A 509 -6.38 14.57 -3.39
CA PRO A 509 -6.61 15.43 -4.55
C PRO A 509 -7.05 14.61 -5.76
N ALA A 510 -7.84 15.25 -6.64
CA ALA A 510 -8.19 14.72 -7.94
C ALA A 510 -6.98 14.62 -8.87
N LYS A 511 -7.03 13.71 -9.84
CA LYS A 511 -6.14 13.79 -11.01
C LYS A 511 -6.63 14.86 -11.99
N ASN A 512 -5.71 15.55 -12.65
CA ASN A 512 -5.97 16.75 -13.47
C ASN A 512 -6.93 16.53 -14.65
N ASP A 513 -7.14 15.30 -15.09
CA ASP A 513 -8.00 14.92 -16.23
C ASP A 513 -9.45 14.57 -15.81
N VAL A 514 -9.78 14.69 -14.53
CA VAL A 514 -11.10 14.35 -13.98
C VAL A 514 -11.94 15.61 -13.79
N LEU A 515 -13.20 15.57 -14.28
CA LEU A 515 -14.13 16.65 -14.04
C LEU A 515 -14.49 16.76 -12.55
N PRO A 516 -14.46 17.95 -11.95
CA PRO A 516 -14.70 18.15 -10.51
C PRO A 516 -16.00 17.54 -10.00
N LYS A 517 -17.06 17.52 -10.82
CA LYS A 517 -18.35 16.93 -10.43
C LYS A 517 -18.26 15.45 -10.07
N TYR A 518 -17.38 14.67 -10.75
CA TYR A 518 -17.23 13.24 -10.49
C TYR A 518 -16.27 12.96 -9.32
N ASP A 519 -15.45 13.92 -8.94
CA ASP A 519 -14.39 13.74 -7.97
C ASP A 519 -14.81 14.04 -6.52
N THR A 520 -15.90 14.77 -6.32
CA THR A 520 -16.28 15.30 -5.00
C THR A 520 -17.36 14.51 -4.28
N VAL A 521 -18.18 13.74 -5.00
CA VAL A 521 -19.37 13.09 -4.41
C VAL A 521 -19.00 12.01 -3.39
N ILE A 522 -18.26 10.97 -3.80
CA ILE A 522 -17.88 9.89 -2.89
C ILE A 522 -17.07 10.43 -1.70
N PRO A 523 -16.01 11.26 -1.88
CA PRO A 523 -15.27 11.87 -0.78
C PRO A 523 -16.13 12.65 0.21
N HIS A 524 -17.15 13.37 -0.28
CA HIS A 524 -18.08 14.10 0.58
C HIS A 524 -18.77 13.18 1.60
N TYR A 525 -19.31 12.02 1.14
CA TYR A 525 -19.97 11.07 2.03
C TYR A 525 -18.98 10.41 2.99
N TYR A 526 -17.75 10.11 2.55
CA TYR A 526 -16.75 9.56 3.46
C TYR A 526 -16.39 10.52 4.61
N GLY A 527 -16.48 11.82 4.40
CA GLY A 527 -16.28 12.83 5.44
C GLY A 527 -17.44 12.99 6.43
N ARG A 528 -18.66 12.49 6.09
CA ARG A 528 -19.89 12.67 6.91
C ARG A 528 -19.94 11.71 8.10
N PRO A 529 -20.71 12.04 9.16
CA PRO A 529 -21.08 11.10 10.21
C PRO A 529 -21.78 9.87 9.65
N LEU A 530 -21.46 8.68 10.17
CA LEU A 530 -22.06 7.43 9.72
C LEU A 530 -23.59 7.43 9.92
N SER A 531 -24.07 8.02 11.02
CA SER A 531 -25.50 8.19 11.33
C SER A 531 -26.27 8.96 10.25
N LYS A 532 -25.58 9.84 9.47
CA LYS A 532 -26.19 10.62 8.38
C LYS A 532 -26.09 9.94 7.01
N VAL A 533 -25.24 8.93 6.90
CA VAL A 533 -25.06 8.19 5.64
C VAL A 533 -25.93 6.95 5.62
N TYR A 534 -26.01 6.20 6.72
CA TYR A 534 -26.85 5.01 6.80
C TYR A 534 -28.34 5.34 6.61
N ASP A 535 -29.01 4.50 5.85
CA ASP A 535 -30.47 4.50 5.75
C ASP A 535 -31.07 3.53 6.78
N PHE A 536 -31.94 4.04 7.62
CA PHE A 536 -32.68 3.27 8.62
C PHE A 536 -34.14 3.00 8.20
N SER A 537 -34.55 3.48 7.01
CA SER A 537 -35.92 3.43 6.53
C SER A 537 -36.23 2.26 5.59
N GLY A 538 -35.20 1.49 5.17
CA GLY A 538 -35.32 0.44 4.16
C GLY A 538 -35.47 0.95 2.72
N SER A 539 -35.02 2.18 2.41
CA SER A 539 -34.94 2.68 1.04
C SER A 539 -33.73 2.15 0.32
N LEU A 540 -32.58 2.21 0.97
CA LEU A 540 -31.31 1.69 0.46
C LEU A 540 -31.06 0.25 0.94
N PRO A 541 -30.13 -0.49 0.31
CA PRO A 541 -29.77 -1.83 0.77
C PRO A 541 -29.10 -1.80 2.16
N LEU A 542 -29.15 -2.93 2.89
CA LEU A 542 -28.34 -3.11 4.09
C LEU A 542 -26.85 -3.09 3.72
N LEU A 543 -26.06 -2.32 4.45
CA LEU A 543 -24.61 -2.31 4.29
C LEU A 543 -23.94 -2.91 5.53
N PHE A 544 -23.39 -4.11 5.38
CA PHE A 544 -22.62 -4.80 6.41
C PHE A 544 -21.13 -4.54 6.23
N ILE A 545 -20.52 -3.84 7.18
CA ILE A 545 -19.09 -3.57 7.22
C ILE A 545 -18.48 -4.53 8.24
N ASN A 546 -17.73 -5.53 7.76
CA ASN A 546 -17.17 -6.57 8.60
C ASN A 546 -15.78 -6.19 9.13
N THR A 547 -15.51 -6.56 10.38
CA THR A 547 -14.20 -6.40 11.03
C THR A 547 -13.92 -7.62 11.93
N THR A 548 -12.71 -7.75 12.45
CA THR A 548 -12.32 -8.85 13.34
C THR A 548 -11.81 -8.28 14.66
N GLN A 549 -12.34 -8.74 15.79
CA GLN A 549 -11.88 -8.39 17.12
C GLN A 549 -10.59 -9.16 17.44
N VAL A 550 -9.55 -8.48 17.92
CA VAL A 550 -8.23 -9.07 18.16
C VAL A 550 -8.23 -10.02 19.35
N ASP A 551 -8.90 -9.63 20.45
CA ASP A 551 -8.76 -10.30 21.76
C ASP A 551 -9.26 -11.75 21.76
N ASN A 552 -10.28 -12.05 20.97
CA ASN A 552 -10.94 -13.36 20.94
C ASN A 552 -11.15 -13.89 19.52
N SER A 553 -10.64 -13.20 18.51
CA SER A 553 -10.82 -13.50 17.09
C SER A 553 -12.29 -13.57 16.64
N TYR A 554 -13.23 -12.96 17.39
CA TYR A 554 -14.62 -12.92 16.98
C TYR A 554 -14.84 -11.93 15.84
N PRO A 555 -15.77 -12.27 14.94
CA PRO A 555 -16.16 -11.33 13.90
C PRO A 555 -16.91 -10.14 14.53
N GLY A 556 -16.62 -8.94 14.06
CA GLY A 556 -17.35 -7.73 14.35
C GLY A 556 -18.11 -7.26 13.12
N VAL A 557 -19.18 -6.52 13.32
CA VAL A 557 -19.95 -5.91 12.24
C VAL A 557 -20.43 -4.52 12.61
N ILE A 558 -20.37 -3.63 11.63
CA ILE A 558 -21.03 -2.32 11.63
C ILE A 558 -22.24 -2.45 10.72
N SER A 559 -23.44 -2.27 11.26
CA SER A 559 -24.70 -2.56 10.57
C SER A 559 -25.76 -1.49 10.83
N PRO A 560 -26.60 -1.12 9.84
CA PRO A 560 -27.72 -0.20 10.04
C PRO A 560 -28.89 -0.79 10.82
N ILE A 561 -28.86 -2.10 11.13
CA ILE A 561 -29.91 -2.79 11.88
C ILE A 561 -29.39 -3.33 13.21
N ILE A 562 -30.30 -3.52 14.17
CA ILE A 562 -30.05 -4.27 15.41
C ILE A 562 -30.38 -5.73 15.15
N PRO A 563 -29.41 -6.67 15.19
CA PRO A 563 -29.70 -8.08 14.98
C PRO A 563 -30.49 -8.69 16.14
N LYS A 564 -31.42 -9.61 15.84
CA LYS A 564 -32.15 -10.35 16.84
C LYS A 564 -31.25 -11.33 17.58
N LYS A 565 -31.16 -11.20 18.89
CA LYS A 565 -30.36 -12.10 19.75
C LYS A 565 -31.10 -13.38 20.19
N GLU A 566 -32.43 -13.41 20.14
CA GLU A 566 -33.24 -14.40 20.90
C GLU A 566 -33.49 -15.74 20.18
N LYS A 567 -33.50 -15.82 18.86
CA LYS A 567 -33.80 -17.07 18.13
C LYS A 567 -32.68 -17.62 17.24
N LEU A 568 -31.74 -16.78 16.84
CA LEU A 568 -30.62 -17.15 16.03
C LEU A 568 -29.40 -16.55 16.71
N LYS A 569 -28.42 -17.39 17.05
CA LYS A 569 -27.20 -16.94 17.70
C LYS A 569 -26.43 -16.04 16.74
N TRP A 570 -26.54 -14.73 16.96
CA TRP A 570 -25.69 -13.75 16.31
C TRP A 570 -24.34 -13.73 17.03
N TYR A 571 -23.34 -14.33 16.41
CA TYR A 571 -22.02 -14.50 17.02
C TYR A 571 -21.10 -13.29 16.84
N ARG A 572 -21.59 -12.19 16.26
CA ARG A 572 -20.80 -11.03 15.93
C ARG A 572 -20.86 -9.96 16.99
N THR A 573 -19.73 -9.28 17.21
CA THR A 573 -19.69 -8.07 18.02
C THR A 573 -20.35 -6.93 17.23
N ASP A 574 -21.40 -6.35 17.79
CA ASP A 574 -22.02 -5.12 17.25
C ASP A 574 -21.13 -3.93 17.60
N VAL A 575 -20.33 -3.46 16.64
CA VAL A 575 -19.37 -2.37 16.85
C VAL A 575 -20.06 -1.06 17.18
N LEU A 576 -21.24 -0.80 16.59
CA LEU A 576 -22.00 0.44 16.86
C LEU A 576 -22.53 0.52 18.29
N SER A 577 -22.82 -0.62 18.92
CA SER A 577 -23.17 -0.64 20.33
C SER A 577 -22.02 -0.21 21.23
N LEU A 578 -20.77 -0.53 20.84
CA LEU A 578 -19.58 -0.07 21.55
C LEU A 578 -19.33 1.42 21.32
N VAL A 579 -19.51 1.90 20.09
CA VAL A 579 -19.41 3.35 19.79
C VAL A 579 -20.44 4.15 20.57
N ASP A 580 -21.68 3.67 20.64
CA ASP A 580 -22.78 4.33 21.35
C ASP A 580 -22.56 4.44 22.86
N SER A 581 -21.73 3.55 23.43
CA SER A 581 -21.35 3.61 24.86
C SER A 581 -20.28 4.67 25.15
N LEU A 582 -19.59 5.19 24.11
CA LEU A 582 -18.63 6.28 24.23
C LEU A 582 -19.33 7.64 24.33
N LYS A 583 -18.67 8.58 24.99
CA LYS A 583 -19.08 9.99 25.03
C LYS A 583 -18.02 10.88 24.40
N LYS A 584 -18.46 11.88 23.67
CA LYS A 584 -17.61 12.93 23.11
C LYS A 584 -18.15 14.28 23.58
N LYS A 585 -17.44 14.92 24.50
CA LYS A 585 -17.98 16.03 25.31
C LYS A 585 -19.25 15.54 26.05
N ASP A 586 -20.36 16.24 25.94
CA ASP A 586 -21.62 15.89 26.62
C ASP A 586 -22.56 15.03 25.75
N HIS A 587 -22.15 14.69 24.52
CA HIS A 587 -22.95 13.91 23.56
C HIS A 587 -22.46 12.46 23.44
N LYS A 588 -23.33 11.59 22.93
CA LYS A 588 -22.92 10.26 22.47
C LYS A 588 -21.89 10.38 21.34
N ALA A 589 -21.08 9.35 21.19
CA ALA A 589 -20.11 9.31 20.09
C ALA A 589 -20.74 8.79 18.80
N ASP A 590 -20.30 9.35 17.69
CA ASP A 590 -20.48 8.82 16.34
C ASP A 590 -19.11 8.61 15.70
N ILE A 591 -19.06 7.92 14.57
CA ILE A 591 -17.88 7.76 13.75
C ILE A 591 -18.14 8.29 12.34
N ARG A 592 -17.08 8.66 11.63
CA ARG A 592 -17.22 9.02 10.22
C ARG A 592 -17.44 7.77 9.37
N TYR A 593 -18.06 7.95 8.22
CA TYR A 593 -18.25 6.87 7.26
C TYR A 593 -16.90 6.30 6.79
N SER A 594 -15.87 7.16 6.61
CA SER A 594 -14.49 6.73 6.35
C SER A 594 -13.91 5.89 7.50
N THR A 595 -14.18 6.25 8.75
CA THR A 595 -13.72 5.49 9.92
C THR A 595 -14.32 4.08 9.95
N ALA A 596 -15.64 3.96 9.67
CA ALA A 596 -16.29 2.67 9.56
C ALA A 596 -15.69 1.81 8.44
N ALA A 597 -15.48 2.38 7.27
CA ALA A 597 -14.88 1.69 6.13
C ALA A 597 -13.43 1.24 6.42
N VAL A 598 -12.62 2.10 7.05
CA VAL A 598 -11.23 1.78 7.42
C VAL A 598 -11.16 0.73 8.52
N LEU A 599 -12.13 0.67 9.47
CA LEU A 599 -12.17 -0.42 10.45
C LEU A 599 -12.23 -1.80 9.80
N SER A 600 -12.92 -1.93 8.66
CA SER A 600 -12.97 -3.17 7.88
C SER A 600 -11.68 -3.47 7.09
N SER A 601 -10.79 -2.51 6.93
CA SER A 601 -9.62 -2.61 6.05
C SER A 601 -8.29 -2.33 6.77
N ARG A 602 -8.25 -2.54 8.09
CA ARG A 602 -7.05 -2.40 8.93
C ARG A 602 -6.14 -3.62 8.80
N PHE A 603 -5.49 -3.72 7.62
CA PHE A 603 -4.57 -4.81 7.31
C PHE A 603 -3.20 -4.60 7.98
N PRO A 604 -2.50 -5.68 8.41
CA PRO A 604 -1.21 -5.59 9.11
C PRO A 604 -0.20 -4.72 8.38
N PHE A 605 0.63 -4.03 9.14
CA PHE A 605 1.68 -3.13 8.69
C PHE A 605 1.18 -1.85 7.99
N VAL A 606 0.11 -1.92 7.20
CA VAL A 606 -0.46 -0.75 6.51
C VAL A 606 -1.30 0.10 7.46
N SER A 607 -2.09 -0.53 8.33
CA SER A 607 -2.91 0.17 9.31
C SER A 607 -2.85 -0.52 10.67
N PRO A 608 -2.77 0.22 11.80
CA PRO A 608 -2.79 -0.38 13.13
C PRO A 608 -4.18 -0.87 13.49
N ALA A 609 -4.28 -1.79 14.46
CA ALA A 609 -5.58 -2.16 15.04
C ALA A 609 -6.28 -0.92 15.63
N GLY A 610 -7.59 -0.81 15.43
CA GLY A 610 -8.38 0.29 15.96
C GLY A 610 -8.93 -0.04 17.33
N LYS A 611 -8.67 0.80 18.33
CA LYS A 611 -9.14 0.61 19.70
C LYS A 611 -10.48 1.32 19.94
N ILE A 612 -11.47 0.57 20.42
CA ILE A 612 -12.76 1.09 20.92
C ILE A 612 -12.92 0.55 22.34
N HIS A 613 -12.91 1.40 23.34
CA HIS A 613 -12.73 1.01 24.74
C HIS A 613 -11.42 0.22 24.93
N ASP A 614 -11.52 -0.99 25.43
CA ASP A 614 -10.46 -1.97 25.67
C ASP A 614 -10.37 -3.04 24.58
N ARG A 615 -11.14 -2.93 23.50
CA ARG A 615 -11.16 -3.91 22.39
C ARG A 615 -10.46 -3.35 21.16
N TYR A 616 -9.70 -4.20 20.52
CA TYR A 616 -8.99 -3.87 19.29
C TYR A 616 -9.63 -4.56 18.09
N PHE A 617 -9.78 -3.82 16.98
CA PHE A 617 -10.37 -4.30 15.74
C PHE A 617 -9.38 -4.18 14.60
N VAL A 618 -9.34 -5.22 13.76
CA VAL A 618 -8.52 -5.33 12.55
C VAL A 618 -9.40 -5.64 11.34
N ASP A 619 -8.77 -5.83 10.18
CA ASP A 619 -9.42 -6.14 8.91
C ASP A 619 -10.42 -7.31 9.04
N GLY A 620 -11.58 -7.17 8.44
CA GLY A 620 -12.61 -8.22 8.43
C GLY A 620 -12.16 -9.49 7.72
N GLY A 621 -11.24 -9.36 6.76
CA GLY A 621 -10.67 -10.46 6.01
C GLY A 621 -9.87 -11.46 6.84
N TYR A 622 -9.50 -11.14 8.08
CA TYR A 622 -8.89 -12.13 8.97
C TYR A 622 -9.83 -13.26 9.37
N TYR A 623 -11.11 -12.96 9.50
CA TYR A 623 -12.13 -13.95 9.84
C TYR A 623 -12.87 -14.43 8.59
N ASP A 624 -13.34 -13.49 7.75
CA ASP A 624 -14.19 -13.75 6.59
C ASP A 624 -13.95 -12.68 5.52
N ASN A 625 -13.22 -13.04 4.49
CA ASN A 625 -12.80 -12.08 3.46
C ASN A 625 -13.87 -11.74 2.42
N SER A 626 -15.03 -12.39 2.44
CA SER A 626 -16.14 -12.16 1.49
C SER A 626 -17.38 -11.56 2.14
N GLY A 627 -17.52 -11.69 3.47
CA GLY A 627 -18.74 -11.39 4.20
C GLY A 627 -19.78 -12.50 4.18
N ALA A 628 -19.39 -13.71 3.74
CA ALA A 628 -20.28 -14.87 3.67
C ALA A 628 -20.87 -15.27 5.02
N GLY A 629 -20.09 -15.22 6.08
CA GLY A 629 -20.58 -15.57 7.42
C GLY A 629 -21.63 -14.59 7.93
N THR A 630 -21.43 -13.27 7.74
CA THR A 630 -22.46 -12.25 8.09
C THR A 630 -23.72 -12.46 7.27
N THR A 631 -23.55 -12.74 5.99
CA THR A 631 -24.66 -13.00 5.07
C THR A 631 -25.42 -14.26 5.45
N LEU A 632 -24.73 -15.33 5.85
CA LEU A 632 -25.38 -16.56 6.31
C LEU A 632 -26.26 -16.31 7.54
N GLU A 633 -25.76 -15.62 8.54
CA GLU A 633 -26.54 -15.26 9.74
C GLU A 633 -27.73 -14.36 9.39
N PHE A 634 -27.56 -13.43 8.46
CA PHE A 634 -28.65 -12.60 7.95
C PHE A 634 -29.70 -13.41 7.17
N LEU A 635 -29.27 -14.34 6.31
CA LEU A 635 -30.18 -15.23 5.56
C LEU A 635 -31.00 -16.13 6.48
N GLN A 636 -30.47 -16.55 7.60
CA GLN A 636 -31.23 -17.29 8.61
C GLN A 636 -32.37 -16.42 9.19
N GLN A 637 -32.11 -15.13 9.46
CA GLN A 637 -33.14 -14.19 9.91
C GLN A 637 -34.15 -13.88 8.80
N LEU A 638 -33.69 -13.71 7.56
CA LEU A 638 -34.55 -13.51 6.40
C LEU A 638 -35.48 -14.72 6.18
N LYS A 639 -34.96 -15.95 6.26
CA LYS A 639 -35.79 -17.17 6.18
C LYS A 639 -36.82 -17.22 7.24
N ALA A 640 -36.51 -16.89 8.48
CA ALA A 640 -37.48 -16.82 9.60
C ALA A 640 -38.56 -15.74 9.34
N TYR A 641 -38.15 -14.58 8.82
CA TYR A 641 -39.08 -13.51 8.42
C TYR A 641 -40.03 -13.97 7.28
N MET A 642 -39.48 -14.58 6.22
CA MET A 642 -40.31 -15.08 5.11
C MET A 642 -41.27 -16.19 5.54
N ALA A 643 -40.86 -17.04 6.48
CA ALA A 643 -41.74 -18.06 7.05
C ALA A 643 -42.98 -17.44 7.80
N MET A 644 -42.81 -16.30 8.47
CA MET A 644 -43.91 -15.57 9.09
C MET A 644 -44.88 -14.95 8.07
N LYS A 645 -44.41 -14.73 6.84
CA LYS A 645 -45.21 -14.15 5.72
C LYS A 645 -45.74 -15.23 4.78
N LYS A 646 -45.54 -16.51 5.09
CA LYS A 646 -46.03 -17.64 4.28
C LYS A 646 -47.56 -17.56 4.14
N GLY A 647 -48.07 -17.75 2.91
CA GLY A 647 -49.48 -17.62 2.59
C GLY A 647 -49.93 -16.22 2.16
N ASN A 648 -49.01 -15.25 2.10
CA ASN A 648 -49.24 -13.96 1.47
C ASN A 648 -48.68 -13.98 0.04
N PRO A 649 -49.54 -13.99 -1.03
CA PRO A 649 -49.09 -14.13 -2.43
C PRO A 649 -48.11 -13.06 -2.88
N SER A 650 -48.14 -11.87 -2.23
CA SER A 650 -47.21 -10.79 -2.59
C SER A 650 -45.76 -11.14 -2.27
N TYR A 651 -45.50 -11.94 -1.23
CA TYR A 651 -44.15 -12.39 -0.86
C TYR A 651 -43.66 -13.57 -1.71
N ASP A 652 -44.56 -14.38 -2.28
CA ASP A 652 -44.22 -15.50 -3.16
C ASP A 652 -43.63 -15.04 -4.50
N ARG A 653 -43.77 -13.74 -4.82
CA ARG A 653 -43.21 -13.12 -6.04
C ARG A 653 -41.76 -12.78 -5.93
N PHE A 654 -41.12 -12.86 -4.78
CA PHE A 654 -39.70 -12.54 -4.64
C PHE A 654 -38.82 -13.78 -4.87
N THR A 655 -37.78 -13.60 -5.69
CA THR A 655 -36.73 -14.60 -5.96
C THR A 655 -35.39 -14.06 -5.50
N PHE A 656 -34.58 -14.90 -4.86
CA PHE A 656 -33.32 -14.48 -4.27
C PHE A 656 -32.13 -15.01 -5.07
N HIS A 657 -31.09 -14.18 -5.20
CA HIS A 657 -29.84 -14.50 -5.89
C HIS A 657 -28.66 -14.03 -5.06
N ILE A 658 -27.53 -14.75 -5.14
CA ILE A 658 -26.25 -14.29 -4.63
C ILE A 658 -25.43 -13.72 -5.80
N LEU A 659 -24.99 -12.49 -5.66
CA LEU A 659 -24.02 -11.85 -6.55
C LEU A 659 -22.66 -11.77 -5.84
N HIS A 660 -21.72 -12.63 -6.24
CA HIS A 660 -20.40 -12.69 -5.62
C HIS A 660 -19.35 -12.01 -6.51
N LEU A 661 -18.67 -11.02 -5.97
CA LEU A 661 -17.64 -10.22 -6.62
C LEU A 661 -16.28 -10.69 -6.16
N THR A 662 -15.66 -11.57 -6.95
CA THR A 662 -14.38 -12.21 -6.58
C THR A 662 -13.18 -11.53 -7.25
N ASN A 663 -12.08 -11.44 -6.52
CA ASN A 663 -10.83 -10.88 -7.02
C ASN A 663 -9.59 -11.71 -6.68
N SER A 664 -9.77 -12.97 -6.32
CA SER A 664 -8.71 -13.92 -6.03
C SER A 664 -8.40 -14.80 -7.23
N ASP A 665 -7.13 -15.05 -7.48
CA ASP A 665 -6.70 -16.03 -8.47
C ASP A 665 -6.78 -17.44 -7.86
N THR A 666 -7.89 -18.13 -8.12
CA THR A 666 -8.15 -19.48 -7.60
C THR A 666 -7.22 -20.56 -8.15
N LYS A 667 -6.42 -20.24 -9.17
CA LYS A 667 -5.47 -21.17 -9.81
C LYS A 667 -4.02 -20.98 -9.37
N LYS A 668 -3.75 -20.02 -8.50
CA LYS A 668 -2.41 -19.85 -7.96
C LYS A 668 -1.98 -21.18 -7.27
N LYS A 669 -1.09 -21.92 -7.92
CA LYS A 669 -0.50 -23.14 -7.35
C LYS A 669 0.04 -22.81 -5.95
N PRO A 670 -0.08 -23.72 -4.97
CA PRO A 670 0.50 -23.49 -3.65
C PRO A 670 1.94 -23.05 -3.83
N SER A 671 2.27 -21.87 -3.33
CA SER A 671 3.64 -21.34 -3.37
C SER A 671 4.59 -22.35 -2.77
N GLY A 672 5.66 -22.63 -3.49
CA GLY A 672 6.58 -23.74 -3.34
C GLY A 672 7.04 -24.07 -1.92
N ARG A 673 7.85 -25.11 -1.81
CA ARG A 673 8.38 -25.68 -0.57
C ARG A 673 8.93 -24.59 0.35
N ILE A 674 8.45 -24.55 1.59
CA ILE A 674 9.03 -23.74 2.65
C ILE A 674 10.46 -24.22 2.85
N HIS A 675 11.42 -23.30 2.82
CA HIS A 675 12.82 -23.66 3.00
C HIS A 675 13.04 -24.17 4.43
N PRO A 676 13.71 -25.33 4.65
CA PRO A 676 13.86 -25.91 5.98
C PRO A 676 14.41 -24.97 7.05
N LEU A 677 15.39 -24.10 6.67
CA LEU A 677 15.99 -23.13 7.60
C LEU A 677 15.03 -22.00 8.05
N THR A 678 13.96 -21.76 7.31
CA THR A 678 12.97 -20.71 7.64
C THR A 678 11.66 -21.31 8.14
N ASN A 679 11.54 -22.63 8.20
CA ASN A 679 10.32 -23.32 8.56
C ASN A 679 9.77 -22.87 9.92
N ASP A 680 10.61 -22.87 10.95
CA ASP A 680 10.18 -22.56 12.32
C ASP A 680 9.69 -21.11 12.49
N LEU A 681 10.26 -20.16 11.73
CA LEU A 681 9.90 -18.73 11.81
C LEU A 681 8.81 -18.35 10.80
N ALA A 682 8.91 -18.85 9.57
CA ALA A 682 8.02 -18.44 8.49
C ALA A 682 6.70 -19.21 8.49
N THR A 683 6.70 -20.49 8.85
CA THR A 683 5.50 -21.32 8.76
C THR A 683 4.36 -20.85 9.66
N PRO A 684 4.55 -20.54 10.95
CA PRO A 684 3.46 -20.05 11.79
C PRO A 684 2.83 -18.76 11.23
N LEU A 685 3.68 -17.82 10.81
CA LEU A 685 3.23 -16.54 10.23
C LEU A 685 2.48 -16.75 8.91
N LEU A 686 3.03 -17.55 8.01
CA LEU A 686 2.40 -17.88 6.74
C LEU A 686 1.10 -18.66 6.92
N THR A 687 1.02 -19.54 7.92
CA THR A 687 -0.21 -20.28 8.24
C THR A 687 -1.30 -19.31 8.67
N VAL A 688 -1.03 -18.40 9.60
CA VAL A 688 -2.01 -17.39 10.05
C VAL A 688 -2.52 -16.54 8.88
N LEU A 689 -1.63 -16.10 7.99
CA LEU A 689 -2.01 -15.30 6.82
C LEU A 689 -2.83 -16.09 5.78
N LYS A 690 -2.54 -17.39 5.62
CA LYS A 690 -3.23 -18.23 4.62
C LYS A 690 -4.50 -18.89 5.15
N THR A 691 -4.65 -19.07 6.45
CA THR A 691 -5.84 -19.67 7.06
C THR A 691 -7.08 -18.82 6.79
N SER A 692 -6.93 -17.51 6.73
CA SER A 692 -7.99 -16.57 6.35
C SER A 692 -8.57 -16.86 4.95
N ASP A 693 -7.72 -17.08 3.95
CA ASP A 693 -8.17 -17.40 2.59
C ASP A 693 -8.92 -18.74 2.52
N THR A 694 -8.42 -19.75 3.23
CA THR A 694 -9.04 -21.08 3.28
C THR A 694 -10.37 -21.05 4.05
N GLY A 695 -10.42 -20.31 5.16
CA GLY A 695 -11.64 -20.12 5.95
C GLY A 695 -12.73 -19.41 5.16
N THR A 696 -12.35 -18.41 4.36
CA THR A 696 -13.28 -17.71 3.45
C THR A 696 -13.84 -18.67 2.38
N GLY A 697 -13.00 -19.49 1.77
CA GLY A 697 -13.45 -20.49 0.80
C GLY A 697 -14.49 -21.45 1.40
N PHE A 698 -14.23 -21.97 2.59
CA PHE A 698 -15.17 -22.80 3.30
C PHE A 698 -16.47 -22.08 3.66
N GLY A 699 -16.38 -20.83 4.17
CA GLY A 699 -17.54 -20.00 4.48
C GLY A 699 -18.43 -19.74 3.26
N ASN A 700 -17.83 -19.50 2.10
CA ASN A 700 -18.54 -19.30 0.84
C ASN A 700 -19.30 -20.57 0.41
N GLU A 701 -18.71 -21.74 0.55
CA GLU A 701 -19.38 -23.02 0.21
C GLU A 701 -20.53 -23.32 1.19
N VAL A 702 -20.34 -23.13 2.48
CA VAL A 702 -21.42 -23.29 3.49
C VAL A 702 -22.58 -22.33 3.18
N LEU A 703 -22.30 -21.08 2.87
CA LEU A 703 -23.34 -20.11 2.47
C LEU A 703 -24.06 -20.57 1.22
N ARG A 704 -23.33 -21.04 0.21
CA ARG A 704 -23.87 -21.50 -1.08
C ARG A 704 -24.80 -22.71 -0.90
N GLU A 705 -24.38 -23.70 -0.09
CA GLU A 705 -25.20 -24.84 0.26
C GLU A 705 -26.46 -24.44 1.00
N TYR A 706 -26.33 -23.63 2.07
CA TYR A 706 -27.46 -23.13 2.83
C TYR A 706 -28.47 -22.36 1.94
N PHE A 707 -27.95 -21.53 1.04
CA PHE A 707 -28.77 -20.76 0.11
C PHE A 707 -29.55 -21.66 -0.86
N ARG A 708 -28.87 -22.65 -1.44
CA ARG A 708 -29.47 -23.64 -2.34
C ARG A 708 -30.63 -24.40 -1.67
N GLU A 709 -30.42 -24.84 -0.46
CA GLU A 709 -31.42 -25.64 0.26
C GLU A 709 -32.64 -24.83 0.74
N ASN A 710 -32.47 -23.54 0.96
CA ASN A 710 -33.45 -22.74 1.68
C ASN A 710 -34.16 -21.66 0.86
N PHE A 711 -33.57 -21.23 -0.28
CA PHE A 711 -34.07 -20.10 -1.07
C PHE A 711 -34.31 -20.42 -2.55
N ASN A 712 -33.57 -21.36 -3.14
CA ASN A 712 -33.73 -21.67 -4.57
C ASN A 712 -33.23 -23.07 -4.89
N SER A 713 -34.06 -23.84 -5.64
CA SER A 713 -33.69 -25.18 -6.13
C SER A 713 -32.82 -25.16 -7.39
N ASP A 714 -32.81 -24.07 -8.18
CA ASP A 714 -32.03 -23.91 -9.39
C ASP A 714 -30.67 -23.25 -9.09
N THR A 715 -29.62 -24.07 -9.04
CA THR A 715 -28.27 -23.66 -8.64
C THR A 715 -27.52 -22.85 -9.71
N ILE A 716 -27.95 -22.89 -10.97
CA ILE A 716 -27.18 -22.29 -12.09
C ILE A 716 -27.47 -20.78 -12.18
N THR A 717 -28.72 -20.38 -11.94
CA THR A 717 -29.15 -18.99 -12.05
C THR A 717 -29.09 -18.23 -10.74
N SER A 718 -29.08 -18.93 -9.60
CA SER A 718 -29.14 -18.33 -8.27
C SER A 718 -27.83 -17.83 -7.70
N TYR A 719 -26.69 -18.28 -8.26
CA TYR A 719 -25.34 -17.84 -7.84
C TYR A 719 -24.59 -17.26 -9.03
N ILE A 720 -24.43 -15.94 -9.03
CA ILE A 720 -23.78 -15.18 -10.09
C ILE A 720 -22.41 -14.73 -9.59
N ASN A 721 -21.36 -15.11 -10.31
CA ASN A 721 -19.99 -14.70 -10.00
C ASN A 721 -19.46 -13.72 -11.05
N TYR A 722 -18.95 -12.57 -10.58
CA TYR A 722 -18.13 -11.64 -11.36
C TYR A 722 -16.70 -11.75 -10.88
N SER A 723 -15.84 -12.36 -11.68
CA SER A 723 -14.44 -12.60 -11.32
C SER A 723 -13.49 -11.62 -12.02
N LEU A 724 -12.62 -10.98 -11.23
CA LEU A 724 -11.54 -10.15 -11.78
C LEU A 724 -10.54 -11.00 -12.58
N TYR A 725 -10.36 -12.26 -12.18
CA TYR A 725 -9.47 -13.20 -12.86
C TYR A 725 -10.23 -14.17 -13.77
N LYS A 726 -9.59 -14.53 -14.87
CA LYS A 726 -10.14 -15.48 -15.81
C LYS A 726 -10.22 -16.89 -15.19
N THR A 727 -11.40 -17.47 -15.14
CA THR A 727 -11.62 -18.81 -14.53
C THR A 727 -11.37 -19.94 -15.52
N THR A 728 -11.45 -19.66 -16.83
CA THR A 728 -11.25 -20.64 -17.92
C THR A 728 -10.31 -20.09 -18.98
N PHE A 729 -9.33 -20.89 -19.39
CA PHE A 729 -8.38 -20.55 -20.46
C PHE A 729 -8.56 -21.49 -21.64
N LYS A 730 -8.48 -20.96 -22.85
CA LYS A 730 -8.34 -21.79 -24.06
C LYS A 730 -6.92 -22.36 -24.12
N LYS A 731 -6.76 -23.54 -24.75
CA LYS A 731 -5.45 -24.17 -24.92
C LYS A 731 -4.50 -23.21 -25.64
N GLY A 732 -3.38 -22.83 -25.00
CA GLY A 732 -2.40 -21.87 -25.53
C GLY A 732 -2.59 -20.40 -25.11
N GLU A 733 -3.66 -20.04 -24.39
CA GLU A 733 -3.79 -18.71 -23.79
C GLU A 733 -2.82 -18.56 -22.60
N LYS A 734 -2.11 -17.43 -22.54
CA LYS A 734 -1.29 -17.08 -21.37
C LYS A 734 -2.20 -16.75 -20.18
N GLU A 735 -1.76 -17.14 -18.99
CA GLU A 735 -2.42 -16.73 -17.74
C GLU A 735 -2.49 -15.20 -17.65
N ASP A 736 -3.61 -14.69 -17.13
CA ASP A 736 -3.73 -13.26 -16.83
C ASP A 736 -2.65 -12.87 -15.80
N MET A 737 -1.95 -11.79 -16.07
CA MET A 737 -1.00 -11.24 -15.10
C MET A 737 -1.75 -10.82 -13.83
N SER A 738 -1.14 -11.07 -12.68
CA SER A 738 -1.73 -10.72 -11.38
C SER A 738 -2.02 -9.21 -11.27
N PHE A 739 -3.14 -8.88 -10.65
CA PHE A 739 -3.43 -7.51 -10.24
C PHE A 739 -2.84 -7.29 -8.83
N PRO A 740 -1.99 -6.30 -8.61
CA PRO A 740 -1.38 -6.08 -7.30
C PRO A 740 -2.40 -5.63 -6.26
N MET A 741 -2.21 -6.09 -5.01
CA MET A 741 -2.96 -5.60 -3.85
C MET A 741 -2.30 -4.34 -3.30
N SER A 742 -2.73 -3.16 -3.72
CA SER A 742 -2.19 -1.88 -3.26
C SER A 742 -3.32 -0.90 -2.91
N TRP A 743 -3.00 0.13 -2.12
CA TRP A 743 -3.88 1.28 -1.88
C TRP A 743 -3.73 2.38 -2.94
N VAL A 744 -3.03 2.07 -4.01
CA VAL A 744 -2.96 2.87 -5.23
C VAL A 744 -3.09 1.92 -6.42
N ILE A 745 -3.78 2.35 -7.46
CA ILE A 745 -3.95 1.58 -8.70
C ILE A 745 -3.41 2.40 -9.85
N SER A 746 -2.53 1.80 -10.65
CA SER A 746 -2.00 2.41 -11.86
C SER A 746 -3.06 2.51 -12.96
N GLU A 747 -2.95 3.50 -13.84
CA GLU A 747 -3.81 3.62 -15.04
C GLU A 747 -3.75 2.36 -15.92
N TYR A 748 -2.60 1.72 -15.94
CA TYR A 748 -2.41 0.44 -16.63
C TYR A 748 -3.36 -0.63 -16.10
N HIS A 749 -3.41 -0.84 -14.78
CA HIS A 749 -4.28 -1.84 -14.18
C HIS A 749 -5.76 -1.43 -14.21
N LEU A 750 -6.07 -0.14 -14.08
CA LEU A 750 -7.44 0.37 -14.24
C LEU A 750 -8.00 0.04 -15.64
N LYS A 751 -7.20 0.23 -16.69
CA LYS A 751 -7.60 -0.12 -18.07
C LYS A 751 -7.88 -1.62 -18.20
N ARG A 752 -6.97 -2.46 -17.68
CA ARG A 752 -7.17 -3.93 -17.69
C ARG A 752 -8.43 -4.37 -16.92
N MET A 753 -8.72 -3.73 -15.79
CA MET A 753 -9.96 -3.99 -15.04
C MET A 753 -11.21 -3.63 -15.85
N LYS A 754 -11.18 -2.54 -16.61
CA LYS A 754 -12.28 -2.15 -17.52
C LYS A 754 -12.51 -3.18 -18.63
N ASP A 755 -11.44 -3.69 -19.22
CA ASP A 755 -11.51 -4.73 -20.24
C ASP A 755 -12.07 -6.05 -19.66
N THR A 756 -11.65 -6.39 -18.45
CA THR A 756 -12.16 -7.54 -17.69
C THR A 756 -13.66 -7.39 -17.40
N LEU A 757 -14.09 -6.21 -16.93
CA LEU A 757 -15.51 -5.95 -16.66
C LEU A 757 -16.38 -6.10 -17.91
N ALA A 758 -15.93 -5.59 -19.05
CA ALA A 758 -16.61 -5.76 -20.31
C ALA A 758 -16.74 -7.25 -20.73
N ARG A 759 -15.75 -8.07 -20.43
CA ARG A 759 -15.78 -9.52 -20.63
C ARG A 759 -16.80 -10.19 -19.71
N GLU A 760 -16.70 -9.93 -18.40
CA GLU A 760 -17.59 -10.53 -17.39
C GLU A 760 -19.05 -10.14 -17.61
N HIS A 761 -19.30 -8.89 -18.02
CA HIS A 761 -20.63 -8.46 -18.37
C HIS A 761 -21.21 -9.27 -19.55
N ARG A 762 -20.43 -9.54 -20.62
CA ARG A 762 -20.88 -10.37 -21.75
C ARG A 762 -21.23 -11.80 -21.32
N ILE A 763 -20.53 -12.36 -20.34
CA ILE A 763 -20.76 -13.71 -19.82
C ILE A 763 -22.03 -13.77 -18.95
N ASN A 764 -22.28 -12.73 -18.17
CA ASN A 764 -23.31 -12.75 -17.12
C ASN A 764 -24.58 -11.96 -17.46
N LYS A 765 -24.62 -11.18 -18.55
CA LYS A 765 -25.75 -10.27 -18.88
C LYS A 765 -27.11 -10.97 -18.89
N ASP A 766 -27.18 -12.22 -19.39
CA ASP A 766 -28.43 -12.97 -19.53
C ASP A 766 -28.97 -13.51 -18.20
N LYS A 767 -28.19 -13.40 -17.12
CA LYS A 767 -28.59 -13.80 -15.77
C LYS A 767 -29.35 -12.71 -15.01
N PHE A 768 -29.45 -11.51 -15.57
CA PHE A 768 -30.15 -10.39 -14.96
C PHE A 768 -31.42 -10.06 -15.75
N GLU A 769 -32.59 -10.34 -15.16
CA GLU A 769 -33.88 -10.08 -15.78
C GLU A 769 -34.09 -8.58 -16.08
N PHE A 770 -33.64 -7.69 -15.20
CA PHE A 770 -33.78 -6.24 -15.40
C PHE A 770 -32.87 -5.68 -16.52
N LEU A 771 -31.94 -6.46 -17.06
CA LEU A 771 -31.12 -6.08 -18.21
C LEU A 771 -31.67 -6.63 -19.54
N LYS A 772 -32.59 -7.60 -19.51
CA LYS A 772 -33.29 -8.10 -20.66
C LYS A 772 -34.40 -7.13 -21.10
#